data_3ba06999743e1889f86c76e2f29973ff
#
_entry.id   3ba06999743e1889f86c76e2f29973ff
#
_cell.length_a   1.000
_cell.length_b   1.000
_cell.length_c   1.000
_cell.angle_alpha   90.00
_cell.angle_beta   90.00
_cell.angle_gamma   90.00
#
_symmetry.space_group_name_H-M   'P 1'
#
loop_
_entity.id
_entity.type
_entity.pdbx_description
1 polymer ?
#
loop_
_entity_poly.entity_id
_entity_poly.type
_entity_poly.pdbx_seq_one_letter_code
_entity_poly.pdbx_strand_id
1 'polypeptide(L)'
;MKFLGNMAGVLVTLGAIGLFALVLVLWRINTGLPNYEHLANYTPPVMSRAHAGNGSLIAEYAQERRIFVPIDTAPKHLIDAFLAAEDKNFYDHVGIDFMGIVRAVFANVVNVVTGRRLEGASTITQQVAKNFLLSSDVTLERKVKEAVLALRLERTFTKEQLLELYLNEIYLGLGSYGVAAAALNYFDKPLSDLTVAEAAYLAALPKAPNNYHPFRKRARAIARRNWVIGRMRENGYITDMQARAAAAQDLVVADRPASLRRFNAEYFVEEVRREVYGLYGERQLYGGGLSIRTTLNTDFQKLAQRALRNGIEEYDRRQGYRGAVFELETLEAWWEQLTEVDIPTDLAPWRLAVVLSVDEEENRANIGLRPRMTRARSFEDRIDLGVIDLAGVTWARAKPSPENGYKIKGPRIKRMSQVLKTGDVVWVSQKSDDEIYELKQLPEVNGAMVALDPHTGRVLAMTGGYSFSASEFNRATQASRQPGSAFKPFVYAAALDSGFTPASLVLDAPFVMEQGKDQGLWKPENYARRFYGLSTLRLGMEKSRNLMTIRMAQEIGMGKITDYAKRFNINRTMPRVLAMALGAGETSLMRLTTAYAMLVNGGKRVEPIFIDRVQDRYGKTLFRKDQRNCVGCNVEIFEEQVAPDLPDTREQVLSPQTAYQVVSMLEGAVTRGTGRRISTIGKPLAGKTGTTNDS
;
A
#
# COMPACT_ATOMS: atom_id res chain seq x y z
N MET A 1 -46.65 -39.37 -59.95
CA MET A 1 -46.85 -37.93 -59.64
C MET A 1 -47.46 -37.72 -58.25
N LYS A 2 -48.46 -38.45 -57.76
CA LYS A 2 -48.99 -38.23 -56.35
C LYS A 2 -48.06 -38.49 -55.22
N PHE A 3 -47.06 -39.41 -55.30
CA PHE A 3 -46.09 -39.72 -54.27
C PHE A 3 -45.06 -38.59 -54.10
N LEU A 4 -44.58 -37.98 -55.14
CA LEU A 4 -43.67 -36.82 -55.13
C LEU A 4 -44.35 -35.56 -54.58
N GLY A 5 -45.66 -35.36 -54.89
CA GLY A 5 -46.42 -34.25 -54.30
C GLY A 5 -46.64 -34.36 -52.80
N ASN A 6 -46.88 -35.59 -52.25
CA ASN A 6 -47.03 -35.81 -50.85
C ASN A 6 -45.70 -35.67 -50.09
N MET A 7 -44.59 -36.10 -50.69
CA MET A 7 -43.26 -35.92 -50.11
C MET A 7 -42.85 -34.46 -50.06
N ALA A 8 -43.13 -33.66 -51.07
CA ALA A 8 -42.94 -32.21 -51.10
C ALA A 8 -43.81 -31.49 -50.05
N GLY A 9 -45.09 -31.93 -49.90
CA GLY A 9 -45.98 -31.41 -48.86
C GLY A 9 -45.47 -31.68 -47.43
N VAL A 10 -44.98 -32.91 -47.16
CA VAL A 10 -44.37 -33.27 -45.87
C VAL A 10 -43.13 -32.47 -45.62
N LEU A 11 -42.25 -32.27 -46.59
CA LEU A 11 -41.02 -31.43 -46.41
C LEU A 11 -41.36 -29.95 -46.15
N VAL A 12 -42.36 -29.39 -46.84
CA VAL A 12 -42.81 -28.01 -46.54
C VAL A 12 -43.42 -27.89 -45.14
N THR A 13 -44.22 -28.86 -44.73
CA THR A 13 -44.87 -28.86 -43.42
C THR A 13 -43.81 -29.00 -42.30
N LEU A 14 -42.82 -29.88 -42.46
CA LEU A 14 -41.70 -30.02 -41.55
C LEU A 14 -40.83 -28.75 -41.52
N GLY A 15 -40.63 -28.12 -42.68
CA GLY A 15 -39.95 -26.82 -42.78
C GLY A 15 -40.71 -25.72 -42.06
N ALA A 16 -42.05 -25.64 -42.19
CA ALA A 16 -42.88 -24.67 -41.50
C ALA A 16 -42.89 -24.88 -39.96
N ILE A 17 -42.98 -26.13 -39.51
CA ILE A 17 -42.89 -26.48 -38.08
C ILE A 17 -41.48 -26.12 -37.52
N GLY A 18 -40.44 -26.43 -38.29
CA GLY A 18 -39.07 -26.06 -37.90
C GLY A 18 -38.89 -24.55 -37.82
N LEU A 19 -39.45 -23.79 -38.79
CA LEU A 19 -39.40 -22.33 -38.75
C LEU A 19 -40.21 -21.75 -37.59
N PHE A 20 -41.38 -22.27 -37.30
CA PHE A 20 -42.21 -21.87 -36.16
C PHE A 20 -41.52 -22.16 -34.82
N ALA A 21 -40.93 -23.33 -34.66
CA ALA A 21 -40.14 -23.69 -33.50
C ALA A 21 -38.92 -22.75 -33.30
N LEU A 22 -38.23 -22.43 -34.41
CA LEU A 22 -37.15 -21.48 -34.43
C LEU A 22 -37.59 -20.07 -33.96
N VAL A 23 -38.72 -19.59 -34.50
CA VAL A 23 -39.31 -18.29 -34.10
C VAL A 23 -39.69 -18.27 -32.63
N LEU A 24 -40.30 -19.35 -32.10
CA LEU A 24 -40.62 -19.48 -30.67
C LEU A 24 -39.37 -19.47 -29.82
N VAL A 25 -38.32 -20.17 -30.20
CA VAL A 25 -37.05 -20.19 -29.48
C VAL A 25 -36.41 -18.80 -29.50
N LEU A 26 -36.38 -18.16 -30.65
CA LEU A 26 -35.85 -16.78 -30.77
C LEU A 26 -36.67 -15.78 -29.95
N TRP A 27 -38.00 -15.91 -29.96
CA TRP A 27 -38.90 -15.07 -29.16
C TRP A 27 -38.64 -15.26 -27.64
N ARG A 28 -38.54 -16.50 -27.18
CA ARG A 28 -38.21 -16.83 -25.77
C ARG A 28 -36.86 -16.29 -25.38
N ILE A 29 -35.85 -16.44 -26.23
CA ILE A 29 -34.50 -15.89 -25.99
C ILE A 29 -34.56 -14.36 -25.95
N ASN A 30 -35.31 -13.74 -26.85
CA ASN A 30 -35.44 -12.30 -26.96
C ASN A 30 -36.06 -11.64 -25.72
N THR A 31 -37.05 -12.30 -25.09
CA THR A 31 -37.70 -11.81 -23.87
C THR A 31 -36.81 -11.92 -22.60
N GLY A 32 -35.78 -12.78 -22.64
CA GLY A 32 -34.81 -13.00 -21.58
C GLY A 32 -33.48 -12.25 -21.73
N LEU A 33 -33.37 -11.30 -22.70
CA LEU A 33 -32.16 -10.55 -22.93
C LEU A 33 -32.01 -9.38 -21.92
N PRO A 34 -30.82 -9.14 -21.38
CA PRO A 34 -30.57 -8.00 -20.55
C PRO A 34 -30.67 -6.67 -21.31
N ASN A 35 -31.01 -5.59 -20.61
CA ASN A 35 -31.02 -4.25 -21.21
C ASN A 35 -29.57 -3.83 -21.50
N TYR A 36 -29.30 -3.37 -22.70
CA TYR A 36 -28.00 -2.95 -23.21
C TYR A 36 -27.87 -1.42 -23.33
N GLU A 37 -28.97 -0.66 -23.21
CA GLU A 37 -28.99 0.80 -23.37
C GLU A 37 -28.12 1.49 -22.32
N HIS A 38 -27.95 0.89 -21.12
CA HIS A 38 -27.08 1.42 -20.09
C HIS A 38 -25.60 1.44 -20.49
N LEU A 39 -25.18 0.67 -21.50
CA LEU A 39 -23.83 0.72 -22.04
C LEU A 39 -23.52 2.04 -22.76
N ALA A 40 -24.54 2.77 -23.24
CA ALA A 40 -24.33 4.10 -23.82
C ALA A 40 -23.78 5.11 -22.81
N ASN A 41 -24.09 4.91 -21.53
CA ASN A 41 -23.59 5.73 -20.41
C ASN A 41 -22.63 4.93 -19.50
N TYR A 42 -22.10 3.82 -20.01
CA TYR A 42 -21.19 2.99 -19.23
C TYR A 42 -19.88 3.72 -18.98
N THR A 43 -19.61 3.97 -17.71
CA THR A 43 -18.32 4.46 -17.27
C THR A 43 -17.54 3.29 -16.64
N PRO A 44 -16.52 2.77 -17.33
CA PRO A 44 -15.70 1.68 -16.79
C PRO A 44 -15.17 2.03 -15.39
N PRO A 45 -15.16 1.08 -14.45
CA PRO A 45 -14.46 1.30 -13.18
C PRO A 45 -12.99 1.55 -13.47
N VAL A 46 -12.48 2.66 -12.94
CA VAL A 46 -11.07 3.06 -13.10
C VAL A 46 -10.43 3.07 -11.73
N MET A 47 -9.26 2.47 -11.61
CA MET A 47 -8.53 2.47 -10.35
C MET A 47 -8.23 3.89 -9.87
N SER A 48 -8.38 4.14 -8.58
CA SER A 48 -7.92 5.39 -7.96
C SER A 48 -6.44 5.31 -7.60
N ARG A 49 -5.75 6.45 -7.69
CA ARG A 49 -4.30 6.53 -7.48
C ARG A 49 -3.97 7.57 -6.42
N ALA A 50 -3.14 7.18 -5.46
CA ALA A 50 -2.59 8.10 -4.48
C ALA A 50 -1.14 8.43 -4.84
N HIS A 51 -0.84 9.73 -4.81
CA HIS A 51 0.45 10.30 -5.14
C HIS A 51 1.01 11.04 -3.92
N ALA A 52 2.31 10.91 -3.69
CA ALA A 52 3.03 11.69 -2.70
C ALA A 52 3.05 13.18 -3.07
N GLY A 53 3.52 14.03 -2.16
CA GLY A 53 3.66 15.47 -2.36
C GLY A 53 4.51 15.85 -3.59
N ASN A 54 5.47 15.02 -3.99
CA ASN A 54 6.31 15.20 -5.18
C ASN A 54 5.71 14.58 -6.47
N GLY A 55 4.50 14.02 -6.41
CA GLY A 55 3.84 13.38 -7.56
C GLY A 55 4.15 11.90 -7.75
N SER A 56 5.07 11.32 -6.99
CA SER A 56 5.37 9.88 -7.08
C SER A 56 4.15 9.05 -6.70
N LEU A 57 3.85 8.00 -7.47
CA LEU A 57 2.77 7.06 -7.15
C LEU A 57 3.14 6.24 -5.90
N ILE A 58 2.24 6.24 -4.90
CA ILE A 58 2.43 5.53 -3.63
C ILE A 58 1.41 4.42 -3.40
N ALA A 59 0.23 4.51 -4.01
CA ALA A 59 -0.79 3.46 -3.95
C ALA A 59 -1.72 3.47 -5.15
N GLU A 60 -2.27 2.29 -5.44
CA GLU A 60 -3.38 2.08 -6.36
C GLU A 60 -4.52 1.38 -5.60
N TYR A 61 -5.71 1.96 -5.63
CA TYR A 61 -6.91 1.40 -5.02
C TYR A 61 -7.81 0.86 -6.13
N ALA A 62 -7.91 -0.46 -6.24
CA ALA A 62 -8.72 -1.12 -7.24
C ALA A 62 -9.18 -2.50 -6.74
N GLN A 63 -10.39 -2.90 -7.10
CA GLN A 63 -10.80 -4.30 -7.09
C GLN A 63 -10.20 -5.03 -8.29
N GLU A 64 -10.16 -4.34 -9.44
CA GLU A 64 -9.55 -4.79 -10.70
C GLU A 64 -8.65 -3.67 -11.23
N ARG A 65 -7.47 -4.02 -11.74
CA ARG A 65 -6.57 -3.04 -12.35
C ARG A 65 -7.09 -2.65 -13.71
N ARG A 66 -7.66 -1.45 -13.82
CA ARG A 66 -8.27 -0.92 -15.05
C ARG A 66 -7.94 0.56 -15.19
N ILE A 67 -7.53 0.95 -16.41
CA ILE A 67 -7.27 2.33 -16.81
C ILE A 67 -8.04 2.56 -18.08
N PHE A 68 -8.96 3.53 -18.07
CA PHE A 68 -9.75 3.87 -19.26
C PHE A 68 -8.91 4.65 -20.28
N VAL A 69 -9.07 4.31 -21.56
CA VAL A 69 -8.40 4.95 -22.68
C VAL A 69 -9.45 5.25 -23.76
N PRO A 70 -9.64 6.51 -24.14
CA PRO A 70 -10.41 6.87 -25.32
C PRO A 70 -9.80 6.26 -26.59
N ILE A 71 -10.62 5.79 -27.50
CA ILE A 71 -10.16 5.06 -28.68
C ILE A 71 -9.27 5.90 -29.60
N ASP A 72 -9.51 7.20 -29.67
CA ASP A 72 -8.74 8.17 -30.45
C ASP A 72 -7.30 8.36 -29.93
N THR A 73 -7.05 8.03 -28.66
CA THR A 73 -5.72 8.06 -28.06
C THR A 73 -4.97 6.74 -28.16
N ALA A 74 -5.63 5.65 -28.60
CA ALA A 74 -5.02 4.35 -28.76
C ALA A 74 -4.14 4.30 -30.03
N PRO A 75 -2.87 3.86 -29.95
CA PRO A 75 -1.99 3.78 -31.10
C PRO A 75 -2.54 2.85 -32.18
N LYS A 76 -2.46 3.27 -33.45
CA LYS A 76 -2.98 2.49 -34.58
C LYS A 76 -2.47 1.06 -34.62
N HIS A 77 -1.16 0.84 -34.40
CA HIS A 77 -0.56 -0.50 -34.43
C HIS A 77 -1.08 -1.41 -33.29
N LEU A 78 -1.57 -0.86 -32.17
CA LEU A 78 -2.23 -1.61 -31.12
C LEU A 78 -3.63 -2.06 -31.58
N ILE A 79 -4.42 -1.14 -32.13
CA ILE A 79 -5.74 -1.44 -32.71
C ILE A 79 -5.60 -2.53 -33.78
N ASP A 80 -4.70 -2.33 -34.74
CA ASP A 80 -4.43 -3.27 -35.83
C ASP A 80 -4.02 -4.67 -35.33
N ALA A 81 -3.28 -4.75 -34.22
CA ALA A 81 -2.90 -6.03 -33.60
C ALA A 81 -4.10 -6.78 -33.05
N PHE A 82 -5.03 -6.10 -32.36
CA PHE A 82 -6.25 -6.72 -31.84
C PHE A 82 -7.21 -7.12 -32.96
N LEU A 83 -7.38 -6.27 -33.96
CA LEU A 83 -8.17 -6.62 -35.15
C LEU A 83 -7.60 -7.84 -35.91
N ALA A 84 -6.29 -7.88 -36.12
CA ALA A 84 -5.62 -9.00 -36.77
C ALA A 84 -5.74 -10.30 -35.98
N ALA A 85 -5.75 -10.24 -34.67
CA ALA A 85 -5.79 -11.40 -33.76
C ALA A 85 -7.21 -11.97 -33.57
N GLU A 86 -8.23 -11.09 -33.46
CA GLU A 86 -9.56 -11.44 -32.99
C GLU A 86 -10.65 -11.28 -34.06
N ASP A 87 -10.58 -10.22 -34.90
CA ASP A 87 -11.67 -9.89 -35.83
C ASP A 87 -11.19 -9.02 -37.01
N LYS A 88 -10.59 -9.63 -38.01
CA LYS A 88 -10.00 -8.89 -39.15
C LYS A 88 -11.03 -8.10 -39.99
N ASN A 89 -12.29 -8.54 -40.01
CA ASN A 89 -13.38 -7.95 -40.76
C ASN A 89 -14.29 -7.08 -39.90
N PHE A 90 -13.79 -6.62 -38.73
CA PHE A 90 -14.59 -5.91 -37.73
C PHE A 90 -15.40 -4.75 -38.31
N TYR A 91 -14.83 -3.98 -39.21
CA TYR A 91 -15.48 -2.81 -39.82
C TYR A 91 -16.49 -3.18 -40.94
N ASP A 92 -16.43 -4.42 -41.44
CA ASP A 92 -17.22 -4.83 -42.62
C ASP A 92 -18.52 -5.56 -42.26
N HIS A 93 -18.61 -6.17 -41.08
CA HIS A 93 -19.81 -6.93 -40.67
C HIS A 93 -20.67 -6.17 -39.64
N VAL A 94 -21.92 -6.62 -39.48
CA VAL A 94 -22.94 -6.03 -38.59
C VAL A 94 -23.04 -6.75 -37.25
N GLY A 95 -21.92 -7.03 -36.60
CA GLY A 95 -21.84 -7.71 -35.29
C GLY A 95 -21.62 -9.22 -35.38
N ILE A 96 -21.92 -9.85 -36.49
CA ILE A 96 -21.66 -11.26 -36.78
C ILE A 96 -20.95 -11.35 -38.11
N ASP A 97 -19.80 -11.99 -38.18
CA ASP A 97 -19.11 -12.33 -39.44
C ASP A 97 -19.64 -13.66 -39.98
N PHE A 98 -20.70 -13.59 -40.78
CA PHE A 98 -21.32 -14.78 -41.40
C PHE A 98 -20.33 -15.53 -42.29
N MET A 99 -19.48 -14.82 -43.06
CA MET A 99 -18.48 -15.45 -43.92
C MET A 99 -17.38 -16.11 -43.09
N GLY A 100 -17.02 -15.49 -41.98
CA GLY A 100 -16.09 -16.05 -40.98
C GLY A 100 -16.64 -17.33 -40.34
N ILE A 101 -17.95 -17.38 -40.04
CA ILE A 101 -18.59 -18.59 -39.49
C ILE A 101 -18.56 -19.73 -40.55
N VAL A 102 -18.93 -19.46 -41.80
CA VAL A 102 -18.88 -20.46 -42.87
C VAL A 102 -17.46 -21.00 -43.03
N ARG A 103 -16.48 -20.12 -43.11
CA ARG A 103 -15.06 -20.51 -43.19
C ARG A 103 -14.62 -21.35 -41.97
N ALA A 104 -15.00 -20.95 -40.75
CA ALA A 104 -14.67 -21.70 -39.55
C ALA A 104 -15.32 -23.08 -39.49
N VAL A 105 -16.56 -23.24 -39.99
CA VAL A 105 -17.23 -24.55 -40.10
C VAL A 105 -16.45 -25.47 -41.03
N PHE A 106 -16.05 -25.00 -42.21
CA PHE A 106 -15.23 -25.80 -43.13
C PHE A 106 -13.87 -26.14 -42.55
N ALA A 107 -13.16 -25.15 -41.94
CA ALA A 107 -11.88 -25.38 -41.29
C ALA A 107 -11.99 -26.38 -40.11
N ASN A 108 -13.07 -26.32 -39.33
CA ASN A 108 -13.31 -27.19 -38.21
C ASN A 108 -13.63 -28.64 -38.60
N VAL A 109 -14.27 -28.85 -39.72
CA VAL A 109 -14.43 -30.20 -40.29
C VAL A 109 -13.05 -30.84 -40.56
N VAL A 110 -12.16 -30.08 -41.21
CA VAL A 110 -10.78 -30.53 -41.44
C VAL A 110 -10.00 -30.71 -40.15
N ASN A 111 -10.16 -29.77 -39.19
CA ASN A 111 -9.46 -29.82 -37.91
C ASN A 111 -9.90 -31.01 -37.03
N VAL A 112 -11.18 -31.38 -37.06
CA VAL A 112 -11.68 -32.57 -36.38
C VAL A 112 -11.03 -33.84 -36.94
N VAL A 113 -10.97 -33.96 -38.28
CA VAL A 113 -10.38 -35.12 -38.95
C VAL A 113 -8.87 -35.20 -38.70
N THR A 114 -8.20 -34.05 -38.60
CA THR A 114 -6.72 -33.98 -38.40
C THR A 114 -6.30 -33.88 -36.93
N GLY A 115 -7.24 -33.95 -35.98
CA GLY A 115 -6.94 -33.83 -34.55
C GLY A 115 -6.44 -32.45 -34.11
N ARG A 116 -6.68 -31.42 -34.94
CA ARG A 116 -6.33 -30.03 -34.64
C ARG A 116 -7.41 -29.34 -33.82
N ARG A 117 -7.04 -28.27 -33.10
CA ARG A 117 -7.99 -27.47 -32.32
C ARG A 117 -8.94 -26.72 -33.20
N LEU A 118 -10.20 -26.66 -32.76
CA LEU A 118 -11.27 -25.93 -33.45
C LEU A 118 -10.94 -24.42 -33.51
N GLU A 119 -11.25 -23.80 -34.65
CA GLU A 119 -11.18 -22.36 -34.85
C GLU A 119 -12.48 -21.69 -34.35
N GLY A 120 -12.34 -20.62 -33.58
CA GLY A 120 -13.43 -19.78 -33.15
C GLY A 120 -13.76 -18.71 -34.20
N ALA A 121 -15.05 -18.40 -34.38
CA ALA A 121 -15.54 -17.35 -35.27
C ALA A 121 -16.33 -16.27 -34.49
N SER A 122 -15.95 -15.99 -33.23
CA SER A 122 -16.61 -14.94 -32.44
C SER A 122 -16.02 -13.58 -32.80
N THR A 123 -16.87 -12.60 -33.07
CA THR A 123 -16.47 -11.22 -33.35
C THR A 123 -16.14 -10.44 -32.06
N ILE A 124 -15.46 -9.30 -32.19
CA ILE A 124 -15.22 -8.35 -31.08
C ILE A 124 -16.56 -7.93 -30.48
N THR A 125 -17.59 -7.62 -31.27
CA THR A 125 -18.92 -7.23 -30.80
C THR A 125 -19.61 -8.35 -30.00
N GLN A 126 -19.45 -9.60 -30.38
CA GLN A 126 -19.92 -10.75 -29.58
C GLN A 126 -19.14 -10.88 -28.25
N GLN A 127 -17.86 -10.58 -28.26
CA GLN A 127 -17.06 -10.57 -27.02
C GLN A 127 -17.48 -9.43 -26.08
N VAL A 128 -17.82 -8.24 -26.60
CA VAL A 128 -18.42 -7.14 -25.82
C VAL A 128 -19.75 -7.60 -25.22
N ALA A 129 -20.67 -8.17 -26.03
CA ALA A 129 -21.94 -8.68 -25.52
C ALA A 129 -21.74 -9.71 -24.39
N LYS A 130 -20.79 -10.62 -24.55
CA LYS A 130 -20.45 -11.64 -23.56
C LYS A 130 -19.94 -11.00 -22.26
N ASN A 131 -18.96 -10.10 -22.35
CA ASN A 131 -18.24 -9.58 -21.19
C ASN A 131 -19.10 -8.63 -20.34
N PHE A 132 -20.00 -7.87 -20.97
CA PHE A 132 -20.83 -6.87 -20.29
C PHE A 132 -22.21 -7.35 -19.89
N LEU A 133 -22.79 -8.28 -20.64
CA LEU A 133 -24.23 -8.54 -20.57
C LEU A 133 -24.58 -10.00 -20.21
N LEU A 134 -23.61 -10.93 -20.24
CA LEU A 134 -23.89 -12.34 -20.08
C LEU A 134 -23.00 -12.98 -19.00
N SER A 135 -23.46 -14.14 -18.48
CA SER A 135 -22.68 -14.95 -17.53
C SER A 135 -21.51 -15.69 -18.21
N SER A 136 -20.57 -16.20 -17.43
CA SER A 136 -19.43 -16.98 -17.92
C SER A 136 -19.75 -18.41 -18.36
N ASP A 137 -21.01 -18.84 -18.27
CA ASP A 137 -21.44 -20.21 -18.59
C ASP A 137 -21.20 -20.57 -20.06
N VAL A 138 -20.76 -21.80 -20.33
CA VAL A 138 -20.48 -22.27 -21.68
C VAL A 138 -21.69 -23.07 -22.20
N THR A 139 -22.73 -22.36 -22.69
CA THR A 139 -23.96 -22.98 -23.20
C THR A 139 -24.28 -22.51 -24.61
N LEU A 140 -25.02 -23.32 -25.37
CA LEU A 140 -25.50 -22.93 -26.69
C LEU A 140 -26.48 -21.74 -26.61
N GLU A 141 -27.33 -21.72 -25.59
CA GLU A 141 -28.27 -20.63 -25.33
C GLU A 141 -27.55 -19.30 -25.19
N ARG A 142 -26.45 -19.27 -24.40
CA ARG A 142 -25.60 -18.07 -24.24
C ARG A 142 -25.02 -17.65 -25.61
N LYS A 143 -24.59 -18.60 -26.46
CA LYS A 143 -24.03 -18.28 -27.78
C LYS A 143 -25.06 -17.62 -28.70
N VAL A 144 -26.31 -18.06 -28.62
CA VAL A 144 -27.41 -17.41 -29.37
C VAL A 144 -27.69 -16.01 -28.79
N LYS A 145 -27.72 -15.86 -27.48
CA LYS A 145 -27.86 -14.54 -26.81
C LYS A 145 -26.74 -13.58 -27.21
N GLU A 146 -25.47 -14.04 -27.24
CA GLU A 146 -24.33 -13.25 -27.73
C GLU A 146 -24.58 -12.73 -29.17
N ALA A 147 -25.01 -13.58 -30.05
CA ALA A 147 -25.26 -13.21 -31.46
C ALA A 147 -26.39 -12.16 -31.58
N VAL A 148 -27.52 -12.37 -30.89
CA VAL A 148 -28.64 -11.42 -30.92
C VAL A 148 -28.24 -10.08 -30.30
N LEU A 149 -27.53 -10.11 -29.19
CA LEU A 149 -27.02 -8.88 -28.53
C LEU A 149 -26.01 -8.17 -29.42
N ALA A 150 -25.12 -8.87 -30.10
CA ALA A 150 -24.14 -8.26 -31.01
C ALA A 150 -24.83 -7.48 -32.11
N LEU A 151 -25.90 -8.05 -32.75
CA LEU A 151 -26.71 -7.34 -33.76
C LEU A 151 -27.40 -6.09 -33.21
N ARG A 152 -27.84 -6.12 -31.95
CA ARG A 152 -28.46 -4.96 -31.30
C ARG A 152 -27.45 -3.86 -30.96
N LEU A 153 -26.28 -4.26 -30.43
CA LEU A 153 -25.18 -3.34 -30.10
C LEU A 153 -24.72 -2.57 -31.32
N GLU A 154 -24.55 -3.23 -32.47
CA GLU A 154 -24.15 -2.58 -33.73
C GLU A 154 -25.20 -1.59 -34.30
N ARG A 155 -26.46 -1.70 -33.90
CA ARG A 155 -27.49 -0.71 -34.24
C ARG A 155 -27.47 0.53 -33.36
N THR A 156 -26.88 0.43 -32.18
CA THR A 156 -26.92 1.47 -31.13
C THR A 156 -25.58 2.19 -31.00
N PHE A 157 -24.47 1.47 -31.20
CA PHE A 157 -23.11 1.98 -31.00
C PHE A 157 -22.34 1.98 -32.32
N THR A 158 -21.44 2.95 -32.50
CA THR A 158 -20.49 2.94 -33.62
C THR A 158 -19.42 1.87 -33.44
N LYS A 159 -18.72 1.54 -34.51
CA LYS A 159 -17.59 0.59 -34.48
C LYS A 159 -16.49 1.04 -33.49
N GLU A 160 -16.20 2.33 -33.47
CA GLU A 160 -15.23 2.95 -32.59
C GLU A 160 -15.65 2.79 -31.13
N GLN A 161 -16.92 3.04 -30.81
CA GLN A 161 -17.46 2.87 -29.46
C GLN A 161 -17.39 1.40 -28.99
N LEU A 162 -17.72 0.45 -29.88
CA LEU A 162 -17.63 -0.98 -29.55
C LEU A 162 -16.20 -1.43 -29.35
N LEU A 163 -15.27 -0.92 -30.16
CA LEU A 163 -13.84 -1.22 -30.00
C LEU A 163 -13.27 -0.58 -28.73
N GLU A 164 -13.70 0.64 -28.39
CA GLU A 164 -13.34 1.30 -27.12
C GLU A 164 -13.79 0.47 -25.92
N LEU A 165 -15.05 0.05 -25.89
CA LEU A 165 -15.58 -0.83 -24.85
C LEU A 165 -14.75 -2.12 -24.74
N TYR A 166 -14.44 -2.75 -25.89
CA TYR A 166 -13.67 -3.99 -25.93
C TYR A 166 -12.26 -3.80 -25.35
N LEU A 167 -11.50 -2.82 -25.85
CA LEU A 167 -10.12 -2.58 -25.46
C LEU A 167 -9.98 -2.15 -23.99
N ASN A 168 -11.02 -1.55 -23.41
CA ASN A 168 -11.05 -1.15 -22.01
C ASN A 168 -11.51 -2.26 -21.03
N GLU A 169 -12.22 -3.30 -21.55
CA GLU A 169 -12.82 -4.34 -20.70
C GLU A 169 -12.06 -5.67 -20.74
N ILE A 170 -11.40 -5.98 -21.85
CA ILE A 170 -10.84 -7.32 -22.08
C ILE A 170 -9.80 -7.70 -21.02
N TYR A 171 -9.97 -8.89 -20.43
CA TYR A 171 -9.00 -9.43 -19.48
C TYR A 171 -7.75 -9.96 -20.19
N LEU A 172 -6.58 -9.42 -19.81
CA LEU A 172 -5.29 -9.69 -20.43
C LEU A 172 -4.32 -10.44 -19.51
N GLY A 173 -4.80 -11.00 -18.40
CA GLY A 173 -3.94 -11.72 -17.44
C GLY A 173 -3.29 -10.83 -16.42
N LEU A 174 -2.63 -11.43 -15.40
CA LEU A 174 -1.96 -10.74 -14.29
C LEU A 174 -2.85 -9.70 -13.57
N GLY A 175 -4.16 -9.91 -13.54
CA GLY A 175 -5.12 -8.98 -12.95
C GLY A 175 -5.36 -7.71 -13.77
N SER A 176 -4.94 -7.66 -15.05
CA SER A 176 -5.09 -6.50 -15.92
C SER A 176 -6.36 -6.61 -16.77
N TYR A 177 -7.22 -5.62 -16.65
CA TYR A 177 -8.41 -5.42 -17.47
C TYR A 177 -8.19 -4.18 -18.34
N GLY A 178 -8.36 -4.35 -19.65
CA GLY A 178 -8.07 -3.35 -20.67
C GLY A 178 -6.58 -3.20 -21.00
N VAL A 179 -6.37 -2.64 -22.21
CA VAL A 179 -5.03 -2.56 -22.83
C VAL A 179 -4.07 -1.65 -22.10
N ALA A 180 -4.55 -0.53 -21.52
CA ALA A 180 -3.65 0.39 -20.82
C ALA A 180 -3.15 -0.15 -19.49
N ALA A 181 -4.01 -0.83 -18.72
CA ALA A 181 -3.59 -1.51 -17.50
C ALA A 181 -2.58 -2.63 -17.82
N ALA A 182 -2.81 -3.37 -18.91
CA ALA A 182 -1.90 -4.40 -19.37
C ALA A 182 -0.55 -3.82 -19.83
N ALA A 183 -0.54 -2.76 -20.63
CA ALA A 183 0.69 -2.10 -21.09
C ALA A 183 1.59 -1.67 -19.92
N LEU A 184 1.00 -1.02 -18.94
CA LEU A 184 1.71 -0.64 -17.71
C LEU A 184 2.17 -1.86 -16.89
N ASN A 185 1.33 -2.90 -16.77
CA ASN A 185 1.65 -4.06 -15.94
C ASN A 185 2.71 -4.97 -16.57
N TYR A 186 2.68 -5.14 -17.90
CA TYR A 186 3.62 -5.99 -18.63
C TYR A 186 4.90 -5.26 -19.01
N PHE A 187 4.82 -3.98 -19.39
CA PHE A 187 5.95 -3.27 -20.02
C PHE A 187 6.38 -2.00 -19.28
N ASP A 188 5.60 -1.55 -18.28
CA ASP A 188 5.79 -0.27 -17.57
C ASP A 188 5.83 0.94 -18.52
N LYS A 189 5.00 0.90 -19.58
CA LYS A 189 4.93 1.88 -20.65
C LYS A 189 3.50 2.41 -20.83
N PRO A 190 3.32 3.68 -21.21
CA PRO A 190 2.06 4.15 -21.76
C PRO A 190 1.81 3.50 -23.13
N LEU A 191 0.57 3.52 -23.61
CA LEU A 191 0.20 2.89 -24.89
C LEU A 191 0.99 3.47 -26.07
N SER A 192 1.28 4.78 -26.08
CA SER A 192 2.06 5.47 -27.12
C SER A 192 3.46 4.89 -27.36
N ASP A 193 4.06 4.30 -26.33
CA ASP A 193 5.44 3.84 -26.34
C ASP A 193 5.58 2.33 -26.59
N LEU A 194 4.44 1.66 -26.82
CA LEU A 194 4.44 0.23 -27.16
C LEU A 194 5.04 0.00 -28.54
N THR A 195 5.93 -0.97 -28.65
CA THR A 195 6.40 -1.49 -29.95
C THR A 195 5.35 -2.39 -30.58
N VAL A 196 5.49 -2.64 -31.89
CA VAL A 196 4.63 -3.60 -32.61
C VAL A 196 4.66 -4.99 -31.97
N ALA A 197 5.83 -5.44 -31.48
CA ALA A 197 5.96 -6.72 -30.79
C ALA A 197 5.22 -6.77 -29.46
N GLU A 198 5.27 -5.69 -28.70
CA GLU A 198 4.56 -5.57 -27.41
C GLU A 198 3.04 -5.47 -27.62
N ALA A 199 2.58 -4.69 -28.60
CA ALA A 199 1.16 -4.60 -29.00
C ALA A 199 0.63 -5.97 -29.47
N ALA A 200 1.38 -6.67 -30.31
CA ALA A 200 1.05 -8.03 -30.75
C ALA A 200 1.00 -9.04 -29.60
N TYR A 201 1.85 -8.88 -28.59
CA TYR A 201 1.79 -9.73 -27.40
C TYR A 201 0.53 -9.45 -26.57
N LEU A 202 0.14 -8.20 -26.35
CA LEU A 202 -1.11 -7.89 -25.66
C LEU A 202 -2.31 -8.46 -26.42
N ALA A 203 -2.34 -8.33 -27.76
CA ALA A 203 -3.38 -8.89 -28.60
C ALA A 203 -3.39 -10.44 -28.67
N ALA A 204 -2.31 -11.08 -28.26
CA ALA A 204 -2.24 -12.54 -28.16
C ALA A 204 -2.97 -13.11 -26.93
N LEU A 205 -3.18 -12.28 -25.87
CA LEU A 205 -3.64 -12.71 -24.56
C LEU A 205 -5.14 -13.03 -24.45
N PRO A 206 -6.08 -12.33 -25.12
CA PRO A 206 -7.53 -12.54 -24.95
C PRO A 206 -7.95 -13.99 -25.11
N LYS A 207 -7.33 -14.72 -26.02
CA LYS A 207 -7.64 -16.11 -26.29
C LYS A 207 -7.46 -17.03 -25.08
N ALA A 208 -6.39 -16.86 -24.32
CA ALA A 208 -6.09 -17.65 -23.12
C ALA A 208 -4.92 -17.05 -22.31
N PRO A 209 -5.12 -16.03 -21.47
CA PRO A 209 -4.04 -15.31 -20.78
C PRO A 209 -3.13 -16.24 -19.99
N ASN A 210 -3.69 -17.24 -19.29
CA ASN A 210 -2.95 -18.20 -18.50
C ASN A 210 -2.09 -19.18 -19.34
N ASN A 211 -2.44 -19.39 -20.62
CA ASN A 211 -1.68 -20.26 -21.52
C ASN A 211 -0.54 -19.53 -22.23
N TYR A 212 -0.58 -18.21 -22.26
CA TYR A 212 0.45 -17.35 -22.85
C TYR A 212 1.14 -16.50 -21.81
N HIS A 213 1.26 -17.03 -20.59
CA HIS A 213 1.91 -16.36 -19.45
C HIS A 213 3.40 -16.11 -19.76
N PRO A 214 3.92 -14.86 -19.66
CA PRO A 214 5.23 -14.48 -20.17
C PRO A 214 6.41 -15.13 -19.40
N PHE A 215 6.19 -15.51 -18.16
CA PHE A 215 7.20 -16.16 -17.32
C PHE A 215 7.05 -17.70 -17.33
N ARG A 216 5.86 -18.22 -17.01
CA ARG A 216 5.65 -19.67 -16.85
C ARG A 216 5.61 -20.43 -18.17
N LYS A 217 5.19 -19.78 -19.27
CA LYS A 217 4.99 -20.40 -20.59
C LYS A 217 5.56 -19.53 -21.70
N ARG A 218 6.78 -19.00 -21.48
CA ARG A 218 7.44 -18.00 -22.32
C ARG A 218 7.48 -18.42 -23.81
N ALA A 219 7.87 -19.66 -24.11
CA ALA A 219 7.96 -20.15 -25.48
C ALA A 219 6.57 -20.10 -26.20
N ARG A 220 5.49 -20.47 -25.49
CA ARG A 220 4.13 -20.38 -26.04
C ARG A 220 3.67 -18.93 -26.19
N ALA A 221 4.08 -18.06 -25.29
CA ALA A 221 3.79 -16.62 -25.36
C ALA A 221 4.43 -16.00 -26.60
N ILE A 222 5.73 -16.28 -26.84
CA ILE A 222 6.46 -15.81 -28.03
C ILE A 222 5.87 -16.38 -29.31
N ALA A 223 5.57 -17.67 -29.36
CA ALA A 223 4.97 -18.30 -30.53
C ALA A 223 3.61 -17.67 -30.89
N ARG A 224 2.75 -17.39 -29.88
CA ARG A 224 1.44 -16.76 -30.12
C ARG A 224 1.60 -15.29 -30.52
N ARG A 225 2.52 -14.52 -29.92
CA ARG A 225 2.87 -13.16 -30.34
C ARG A 225 3.30 -13.15 -31.81
N ASN A 226 4.19 -14.03 -32.20
CA ASN A 226 4.70 -14.09 -33.56
C ASN A 226 3.60 -14.51 -34.56
N TRP A 227 2.65 -15.35 -34.13
CA TRP A 227 1.45 -15.63 -34.91
C TRP A 227 0.61 -14.35 -35.16
N VAL A 228 0.42 -13.49 -34.14
CA VAL A 228 -0.29 -12.21 -34.30
C VAL A 228 0.46 -11.31 -35.28
N ILE A 229 1.79 -11.19 -35.14
CA ILE A 229 2.63 -10.42 -36.05
C ILE A 229 2.46 -10.92 -37.51
N GLY A 230 2.41 -12.23 -37.70
CA GLY A 230 2.14 -12.83 -38.99
C GLY A 230 0.75 -12.42 -39.57
N ARG A 231 -0.28 -12.41 -38.73
CA ARG A 231 -1.63 -11.95 -39.10
C ARG A 231 -1.67 -10.46 -39.44
N MET A 232 -0.95 -9.60 -38.65
CA MET A 232 -0.83 -8.18 -38.97
C MET A 232 -0.21 -7.95 -40.36
N ARG A 233 0.83 -8.70 -40.70
CA ARG A 233 1.47 -8.67 -42.02
C ARG A 233 0.51 -9.14 -43.13
N GLU A 234 -0.14 -10.29 -42.94
CA GLU A 234 -1.08 -10.87 -43.93
C GLU A 234 -2.28 -9.95 -44.22
N ASN A 235 -2.71 -9.16 -43.22
CA ASN A 235 -3.80 -8.18 -43.36
C ASN A 235 -3.28 -6.80 -43.86
N GLY A 236 -1.98 -6.65 -44.15
CA GLY A 236 -1.40 -5.40 -44.66
C GLY A 236 -1.24 -4.28 -43.62
N TYR A 237 -1.36 -4.57 -42.34
CA TYR A 237 -1.22 -3.58 -41.29
C TYR A 237 0.24 -3.20 -41.03
N ILE A 238 1.18 -4.10 -41.31
CA ILE A 238 2.62 -3.89 -41.21
C ILE A 238 3.34 -4.47 -42.42
N THR A 239 4.51 -3.90 -42.76
CA THR A 239 5.37 -4.38 -43.83
C THR A 239 6.11 -5.66 -43.44
N ASP A 240 6.68 -6.37 -44.44
CA ASP A 240 7.53 -7.55 -44.20
C ASP A 240 8.76 -7.23 -43.35
N MET A 241 9.33 -6.03 -43.50
CA MET A 241 10.48 -5.59 -42.72
C MET A 241 10.10 -5.36 -41.26
N GLN A 242 8.99 -4.68 -41.00
CA GLN A 242 8.45 -4.47 -39.65
C GLN A 242 8.08 -5.79 -38.97
N ALA A 243 7.50 -6.73 -39.70
CA ALA A 243 7.15 -8.04 -39.18
C ALA A 243 8.37 -8.83 -38.73
N ARG A 244 9.44 -8.84 -39.55
CA ARG A 244 10.72 -9.50 -39.19
C ARG A 244 11.38 -8.85 -37.98
N ALA A 245 11.45 -7.52 -37.93
CA ALA A 245 12.00 -6.78 -36.81
C ALA A 245 11.21 -7.06 -35.50
N ALA A 246 9.87 -7.02 -35.56
CA ALA A 246 9.04 -7.30 -34.41
C ALA A 246 9.14 -8.75 -33.91
N ALA A 247 9.24 -9.72 -34.83
CA ALA A 247 9.39 -11.13 -34.46
C ALA A 247 10.74 -11.44 -33.83
N ALA A 248 11.81 -10.73 -34.24
CA ALA A 248 13.16 -10.85 -33.69
C ALA A 248 13.30 -10.17 -32.31
N GLN A 249 12.42 -9.24 -31.96
CA GLN A 249 12.46 -8.57 -30.66
C GLN A 249 12.18 -9.54 -29.53
N ASP A 250 13.00 -9.54 -28.48
CA ASP A 250 12.78 -10.37 -27.30
C ASP A 250 11.54 -9.91 -26.51
N LEU A 251 10.87 -10.84 -25.81
CA LEU A 251 9.76 -10.53 -24.93
C LEU A 251 10.28 -10.15 -23.53
N VAL A 252 10.53 -8.86 -23.33
CA VAL A 252 10.98 -8.33 -22.04
C VAL A 252 9.78 -7.78 -21.29
N VAL A 253 9.49 -8.33 -20.11
CA VAL A 253 8.39 -7.92 -19.26
C VAL A 253 8.92 -7.19 -18.03
N ALA A 254 8.38 -6.02 -17.73
CA ALA A 254 8.84 -5.15 -16.66
C ALA A 254 8.61 -5.74 -15.26
N ASP A 255 9.53 -5.43 -14.34
CA ASP A 255 9.44 -5.83 -12.94
C ASP A 255 8.68 -4.77 -12.11
N ARG A 256 7.37 -4.89 -12.07
CA ARG A 256 6.53 -3.88 -11.42
C ARG A 256 6.09 -4.14 -9.96
N PRO A 257 6.23 -5.33 -9.36
CA PRO A 257 5.76 -5.53 -7.97
C PRO A 257 6.51 -4.70 -6.93
N ALA A 258 7.74 -4.26 -7.23
CA ALA A 258 8.57 -3.51 -6.28
C ALA A 258 8.33 -1.99 -6.27
N SER A 259 7.72 -1.41 -7.33
CA SER A 259 7.60 0.05 -7.45
C SER A 259 6.62 0.66 -6.44
N LEU A 260 5.52 -0.02 -6.12
CA LEU A 260 4.51 0.46 -5.16
C LEU A 260 4.99 0.37 -3.70
N ARG A 261 5.89 -0.57 -3.40
CA ARG A 261 6.51 -0.71 -2.07
C ARG A 261 7.79 0.11 -1.90
N ARG A 262 8.17 0.90 -2.91
CA ARG A 262 9.44 1.66 -2.93
C ARG A 262 9.59 2.63 -1.77
N PHE A 263 8.49 3.07 -1.18
CA PHE A 263 8.48 4.10 -0.13
C PHE A 263 8.11 3.57 1.25
N ASN A 264 7.73 2.29 1.36
CA ASN A 264 7.28 1.67 2.61
C ASN A 264 6.25 2.56 3.36
N ALA A 265 5.22 2.96 2.65
CA ALA A 265 4.22 3.92 3.11
C ALA A 265 2.87 3.27 3.42
N GLU A 266 2.83 1.94 3.60
CA GLU A 266 1.59 1.15 3.71
C GLU A 266 0.69 1.66 4.84
N TYR A 267 1.23 1.98 6.01
CA TYR A 267 0.45 2.57 7.12
C TYR A 267 -0.14 3.93 6.76
N PHE A 268 0.62 4.78 6.06
CA PHE A 268 0.15 6.09 5.62
C PHE A 268 -0.95 5.95 4.55
N VAL A 269 -0.70 5.10 3.58
CA VAL A 269 -1.64 4.82 2.47
C VAL A 269 -2.96 4.24 2.97
N GLU A 270 -2.93 3.42 4.02
CA GLU A 270 -4.14 2.87 4.64
C GLU A 270 -4.98 3.96 5.33
N GLU A 271 -4.36 4.96 5.98
CA GLU A 271 -5.11 6.11 6.51
C GLU A 271 -5.73 6.94 5.38
N VAL A 272 -4.99 7.17 4.28
CA VAL A 272 -5.53 7.82 3.08
C VAL A 272 -6.72 7.04 2.52
N ARG A 273 -6.62 5.71 2.43
CA ARG A 273 -7.71 4.84 1.98
C ARG A 273 -8.95 5.01 2.84
N ARG A 274 -8.80 5.00 4.18
CA ARG A 274 -9.91 5.17 5.14
C ARG A 274 -10.57 6.52 5.01
N GLU A 275 -9.79 7.60 4.85
CA GLU A 275 -10.30 8.95 4.70
C GLU A 275 -11.09 9.08 3.39
N VAL A 276 -10.55 8.60 2.26
CA VAL A 276 -11.23 8.64 0.95
C VAL A 276 -12.47 7.75 0.94
N TYR A 277 -12.40 6.56 1.57
CA TYR A 277 -13.57 5.69 1.73
C TYR A 277 -14.69 6.39 2.51
N GLY A 278 -14.35 7.09 3.58
CA GLY A 278 -15.31 7.85 4.38
C GLY A 278 -15.95 9.03 3.61
N LEU A 279 -15.19 9.69 2.73
CA LEU A 279 -15.65 10.85 1.94
C LEU A 279 -16.48 10.44 0.72
N TYR A 280 -16.11 9.37 0.02
CA TYR A 280 -16.64 9.06 -1.31
C TYR A 280 -17.26 7.66 -1.44
N GLY A 281 -17.09 6.80 -0.44
CA GLY A 281 -17.58 5.43 -0.44
C GLY A 281 -16.75 4.47 -1.31
N GLU A 282 -17.11 3.20 -1.24
CA GLU A 282 -16.38 2.08 -1.84
C GLU A 282 -16.29 2.20 -3.37
N ARG A 283 -17.42 2.46 -4.03
CA ARG A 283 -17.52 2.50 -5.48
C ARG A 283 -16.62 3.58 -6.09
N GLN A 284 -16.56 4.77 -5.48
CA GLN A 284 -15.72 5.87 -5.96
C GLN A 284 -14.25 5.61 -5.68
N LEU A 285 -13.92 5.06 -4.51
CA LEU A 285 -12.54 4.74 -4.16
C LEU A 285 -11.93 3.70 -5.10
N TYR A 286 -12.64 2.59 -5.37
CA TYR A 286 -12.06 1.47 -6.13
C TYR A 286 -12.37 1.50 -7.62
N GLY A 287 -13.38 2.25 -8.06
CA GLY A 287 -13.81 2.30 -9.45
C GLY A 287 -14.03 3.71 -10.02
N GLY A 288 -13.90 4.77 -9.21
CA GLY A 288 -14.15 6.14 -9.62
C GLY A 288 -13.00 6.82 -10.37
N GLY A 289 -11.81 6.25 -10.36
CA GLY A 289 -10.64 6.83 -11.01
C GLY A 289 -10.14 8.11 -10.32
N LEU A 290 -10.21 8.16 -8.99
CA LEU A 290 -9.78 9.33 -8.23
C LEU A 290 -8.26 9.52 -8.31
N SER A 291 -7.83 10.75 -8.54
CA SER A 291 -6.44 11.20 -8.38
C SER A 291 -6.29 11.90 -7.03
N ILE A 292 -5.58 11.24 -6.11
CA ILE A 292 -5.44 11.68 -4.72
C ILE A 292 -4.03 12.21 -4.52
N ARG A 293 -3.89 13.51 -4.27
CA ARG A 293 -2.63 14.14 -3.87
C ARG A 293 -2.51 14.12 -2.37
N THR A 294 -1.51 13.42 -1.85
CA THR A 294 -1.27 13.32 -0.41
C THR A 294 -0.18 14.28 0.06
N THR A 295 -0.05 14.40 1.38
CA THR A 295 0.98 15.23 2.03
C THR A 295 2.32 14.51 2.19
N LEU A 296 2.41 13.23 1.84
CA LEU A 296 3.60 12.39 2.07
C LEU A 296 4.84 12.97 1.40
N ASN A 297 5.91 13.10 2.17
CA ASN A 297 7.26 13.32 1.66
C ASN A 297 7.99 11.98 1.61
N THR A 298 8.35 11.53 0.40
CA THR A 298 8.93 10.20 0.18
C THR A 298 10.27 9.98 0.86
N ASP A 299 11.07 11.04 1.02
CA ASP A 299 12.39 10.93 1.66
C ASP A 299 12.26 10.89 3.18
N PHE A 300 11.37 11.73 3.74
CA PHE A 300 11.06 11.66 5.18
C PHE A 300 10.43 10.32 5.55
N GLN A 301 9.61 9.74 4.67
CA GLN A 301 9.01 8.42 4.90
C GLN A 301 10.08 7.33 5.00
N LYS A 302 11.03 7.29 4.06
CA LYS A 302 12.16 6.34 4.08
C LYS A 302 13.01 6.50 5.34
N LEU A 303 13.29 7.76 5.72
CA LEU A 303 14.06 8.07 6.93
C LEU A 303 13.32 7.64 8.21
N ALA A 304 12.01 7.94 8.29
CA ALA A 304 11.19 7.59 9.44
C ALA A 304 11.13 6.08 9.64
N GLN A 305 10.90 5.31 8.57
CA GLN A 305 10.87 3.86 8.66
C GLN A 305 12.22 3.28 9.07
N ARG A 306 13.31 3.75 8.44
CA ARG A 306 14.68 3.30 8.81
C ARG A 306 14.99 3.61 10.27
N ALA A 307 14.68 4.82 10.72
CA ALA A 307 14.92 5.23 12.10
C ALA A 307 14.12 4.39 13.11
N LEU A 308 12.83 4.13 12.80
CA LEU A 308 12.00 3.29 13.65
C LEU A 308 12.51 1.85 13.70
N ARG A 309 12.79 1.24 12.54
CA ARG A 309 13.29 -0.15 12.46
C ARG A 309 14.60 -0.29 13.21
N ASN A 310 15.57 0.59 12.98
CA ASN A 310 16.86 0.56 13.66
C ASN A 310 16.69 0.71 15.18
N GLY A 311 15.82 1.61 15.62
CA GLY A 311 15.57 1.82 17.06
C GLY A 311 14.93 0.60 17.72
N ILE A 312 13.99 -0.04 17.07
CA ILE A 312 13.32 -1.26 17.54
C ILE A 312 14.30 -2.44 17.55
N GLU A 313 15.10 -2.63 16.48
CA GLU A 313 16.13 -3.68 16.43
C GLU A 313 17.18 -3.51 17.52
N GLU A 314 17.67 -2.27 17.72
CA GLU A 314 18.64 -1.97 18.79
C GLU A 314 18.05 -2.26 20.18
N TYR A 315 16.79 -1.90 20.41
CA TYR A 315 16.10 -2.20 21.66
C TYR A 315 15.97 -3.72 21.85
N ASP A 316 15.49 -4.44 20.84
CA ASP A 316 15.26 -5.89 20.88
C ASP A 316 16.57 -6.65 21.12
N ARG A 317 17.66 -6.26 20.44
CA ARG A 317 19.00 -6.81 20.67
C ARG A 317 19.49 -6.59 22.11
N ARG A 318 19.11 -5.47 22.75
CA ARG A 318 19.43 -5.26 24.18
C ARG A 318 18.69 -6.21 25.11
N GLN A 319 17.53 -6.71 24.70
CA GLN A 319 16.78 -7.70 25.50
C GLN A 319 17.35 -9.12 25.39
N GLY A 320 18.13 -9.41 24.36
CA GLY A 320 18.79 -10.68 24.15
C GLY A 320 18.23 -11.50 23.00
N TYR A 321 18.95 -12.54 22.63
CA TYR A 321 18.59 -13.46 21.55
C TYR A 321 17.62 -14.52 22.07
N ARG A 322 16.62 -14.86 21.28
CA ARG A 322 15.54 -15.80 21.63
C ARG A 322 15.70 -17.19 21.00
N GLY A 323 16.74 -17.38 20.17
CA GLY A 323 16.96 -18.63 19.44
C GLY A 323 16.54 -18.56 17.98
N ALA A 324 16.63 -19.70 17.30
CA ALA A 324 16.17 -19.88 15.93
C ALA A 324 14.65 -19.65 15.83
N VAL A 325 14.17 -19.34 14.62
CA VAL A 325 12.73 -19.23 14.33
C VAL A 325 12.06 -20.59 14.54
N PHE A 326 12.70 -21.63 14.03
CA PHE A 326 12.40 -23.05 14.25
C PHE A 326 13.61 -23.86 13.82
N GLU A 327 13.55 -25.19 14.00
CA GLU A 327 14.59 -26.14 13.61
C GLU A 327 14.04 -27.14 12.59
N LEU A 328 14.81 -27.42 11.54
CA LEU A 328 14.49 -28.47 10.58
C LEU A 328 14.95 -29.83 11.14
N GLU A 329 14.08 -30.83 11.13
CA GLU A 329 14.39 -32.18 11.57
C GLU A 329 15.38 -32.88 10.61
N THR A 330 15.37 -32.51 9.32
CA THR A 330 16.27 -33.00 8.29
C THR A 330 16.69 -31.90 7.35
N LEU A 331 17.92 -31.98 6.88
CA LEU A 331 18.46 -31.07 5.85
C LEU A 331 18.20 -31.59 4.42
N GLU A 332 17.52 -32.69 4.25
CA GLU A 332 17.14 -33.18 2.92
C GLU A 332 16.13 -32.21 2.31
N ALA A 333 16.39 -31.77 1.08
CA ALA A 333 15.57 -30.77 0.37
C ALA A 333 15.21 -29.53 1.22
N TRP A 334 16.12 -29.06 2.06
CA TRP A 334 15.93 -27.91 2.94
C TRP A 334 15.41 -26.66 2.20
N TRP A 335 15.81 -26.48 0.94
CA TRP A 335 15.37 -25.34 0.13
C TRP A 335 13.88 -25.38 -0.17
N GLU A 336 13.27 -26.57 -0.40
CA GLU A 336 11.83 -26.75 -0.60
C GLU A 336 11.09 -26.46 0.71
N GLN A 337 11.57 -27.03 1.83
CA GLN A 337 10.97 -26.78 3.15
C GLN A 337 10.93 -25.28 3.51
N LEU A 338 11.98 -24.52 3.20
CA LEU A 338 12.00 -23.08 3.44
C LEU A 338 11.00 -22.31 2.54
N THR A 339 10.63 -22.84 1.37
CA THR A 339 9.63 -22.18 0.51
C THR A 339 8.22 -22.23 1.07
N GLU A 340 7.90 -23.25 1.88
CA GLU A 340 6.59 -23.42 2.52
C GLU A 340 6.37 -22.48 3.71
N VAL A 341 7.43 -21.88 4.24
CA VAL A 341 7.34 -20.96 5.38
C VAL A 341 6.69 -19.64 4.96
N ASP A 342 5.59 -19.27 5.61
CA ASP A 342 5.00 -17.95 5.42
C ASP A 342 5.84 -16.88 6.14
N ILE A 343 6.28 -15.88 5.39
CA ILE A 343 7.15 -14.80 5.89
C ILE A 343 6.58 -13.42 5.56
N PRO A 344 6.81 -12.44 6.43
CA PRO A 344 6.46 -11.05 6.11
C PRO A 344 7.18 -10.57 4.84
N THR A 345 6.41 -9.99 3.91
CA THR A 345 6.89 -9.65 2.56
C THR A 345 7.67 -8.33 2.49
N ASP A 346 7.65 -7.54 3.57
CA ASP A 346 8.26 -6.21 3.66
C ASP A 346 9.54 -6.16 4.52
N LEU A 347 10.15 -7.32 4.80
CA LEU A 347 11.37 -7.44 5.58
C LEU A 347 12.66 -7.27 4.77
N ALA A 348 12.57 -7.14 3.44
CA ALA A 348 13.78 -6.93 2.62
C ALA A 348 14.66 -5.80 3.19
N PRO A 349 16.00 -5.98 3.26
CA PRO A 349 16.80 -7.03 2.60
C PRO A 349 16.98 -8.35 3.39
N TRP A 350 16.26 -8.57 4.49
CA TRP A 350 16.41 -9.79 5.27
C TRP A 350 15.91 -11.01 4.50
N ARG A 351 16.58 -12.14 4.72
CA ARG A 351 16.22 -13.45 4.17
C ARG A 351 16.14 -14.49 5.28
N LEU A 352 15.28 -15.47 5.10
CA LEU A 352 15.27 -16.67 5.93
C LEU A 352 16.40 -17.60 5.43
N ALA A 353 17.11 -18.24 6.34
CA ALA A 353 18.20 -19.17 6.03
C ALA A 353 18.21 -20.33 7.01
N VAL A 354 18.68 -21.49 6.57
CA VAL A 354 18.95 -22.65 7.43
C VAL A 354 20.46 -22.79 7.64
N VAL A 355 20.87 -23.13 8.84
CA VAL A 355 22.27 -23.47 9.18
C VAL A 355 22.55 -24.90 8.70
N LEU A 356 23.42 -25.02 7.70
CA LEU A 356 23.80 -26.30 7.10
C LEU A 356 24.91 -26.98 7.90
N SER A 357 25.87 -26.21 8.41
CA SER A 357 26.94 -26.71 9.28
C SER A 357 27.52 -25.58 10.13
N VAL A 358 28.09 -25.95 11.25
CA VAL A 358 28.87 -25.04 12.11
C VAL A 358 30.31 -25.52 12.13
N ASP A 359 31.22 -24.64 11.72
CA ASP A 359 32.66 -24.87 11.77
C ASP A 359 33.23 -24.19 13.03
N GLU A 360 33.69 -25.00 13.98
CA GLU A 360 34.22 -24.55 15.26
C GLU A 360 35.67 -24.02 15.15
N GLU A 361 36.45 -24.50 14.16
CA GLU A 361 37.83 -24.07 13.98
C GLU A 361 37.87 -22.67 13.37
N GLU A 362 37.07 -22.42 12.33
CA GLU A 362 36.95 -21.11 11.70
C GLU A 362 35.94 -20.19 12.39
N ASN A 363 35.18 -20.68 13.38
CA ASN A 363 34.08 -19.94 14.04
C ASN A 363 33.05 -19.37 13.04
N ARG A 364 32.63 -20.19 12.08
CA ARG A 364 31.69 -19.82 11.03
C ARG A 364 30.51 -20.77 10.98
N ALA A 365 29.35 -20.28 10.49
CA ALA A 365 28.22 -21.12 10.13
C ALA A 365 27.95 -20.99 8.63
N ASN A 366 27.93 -22.14 7.92
CA ASN A 366 27.49 -22.20 6.53
C ASN A 366 25.98 -22.25 6.50
N ILE A 367 25.35 -21.40 5.67
CA ILE A 367 23.90 -21.26 5.59
C ILE A 367 23.40 -21.46 4.16
N GLY A 368 22.21 -22.05 4.07
CA GLY A 368 21.42 -22.12 2.85
C GLY A 368 20.30 -21.09 2.90
N LEU A 369 20.21 -20.22 1.92
CA LEU A 369 19.25 -19.12 1.89
C LEU A 369 17.95 -19.56 1.22
N ARG A 370 16.82 -19.20 1.81
CA ARG A 370 15.52 -19.42 1.18
C ARG A 370 15.54 -18.94 -0.27
N PRO A 371 15.12 -19.78 -1.25
CA PRO A 371 15.05 -19.37 -2.65
C PRO A 371 14.27 -18.07 -2.84
N ARG A 372 14.70 -17.24 -3.77
CA ARG A 372 13.98 -16.00 -4.07
C ARG A 372 12.71 -16.30 -4.85
N MET A 373 11.67 -15.58 -4.53
CA MET A 373 10.44 -15.68 -5.30
C MET A 373 10.61 -14.94 -6.62
N THR A 374 10.39 -15.66 -7.74
CA THR A 374 10.40 -15.08 -9.08
C THR A 374 9.17 -14.22 -9.32
N ARG A 375 9.18 -13.44 -10.39
CA ARG A 375 8.01 -12.69 -10.88
C ARG A 375 6.80 -13.57 -11.20
N ALA A 376 7.05 -14.83 -11.54
CA ALA A 376 6.01 -15.81 -11.82
C ALA A 376 5.29 -16.34 -10.56
N ARG A 377 5.65 -15.83 -9.37
CA ARG A 377 5.26 -16.38 -8.07
C ARG A 377 5.64 -17.85 -7.90
N SER A 378 6.73 -18.25 -8.52
CA SER A 378 7.46 -19.50 -8.28
C SER A 378 8.78 -19.15 -7.61
N PHE A 379 9.39 -20.12 -6.95
CA PHE A 379 10.74 -19.93 -6.43
C PHE A 379 11.77 -20.16 -7.53
N GLU A 380 12.93 -19.51 -7.41
CA GLU A 380 14.08 -19.77 -8.28
C GLU A 380 14.58 -21.18 -8.03
N ASP A 381 14.98 -21.89 -9.10
CA ASP A 381 15.62 -23.22 -8.97
C ASP A 381 17.09 -23.12 -8.48
N ARG A 382 17.56 -21.89 -8.28
CA ARG A 382 18.91 -21.62 -7.81
C ARG A 382 18.98 -21.69 -6.30
N ILE A 383 19.93 -22.47 -5.78
CA ILE A 383 20.29 -22.54 -4.36
C ILE A 383 21.38 -21.48 -4.10
N ASP A 384 21.06 -20.50 -3.26
CA ASP A 384 22.01 -19.52 -2.76
C ASP A 384 22.59 -20.01 -1.43
N LEU A 385 23.90 -19.98 -1.30
CA LEU A 385 24.63 -20.27 -0.08
C LEU A 385 25.23 -18.98 0.49
N GLY A 386 25.62 -19.03 1.76
CA GLY A 386 26.30 -17.93 2.43
C GLY A 386 26.96 -18.36 3.72
N VAL A 387 27.65 -17.43 4.37
CA VAL A 387 28.37 -17.69 5.61
C VAL A 387 28.00 -16.62 6.65
N ILE A 388 27.83 -17.05 7.91
CA ILE A 388 27.79 -16.15 9.06
C ILE A 388 29.11 -16.25 9.80
N ASP A 389 29.83 -15.14 9.93
CA ASP A 389 31.04 -15.05 10.73
C ASP A 389 30.72 -14.84 12.23
N LEU A 390 31.69 -15.07 13.12
CA LEU A 390 31.50 -14.87 14.57
C LEU A 390 31.06 -13.42 14.89
N ALA A 391 31.55 -12.42 14.16
CA ALA A 391 31.20 -11.03 14.33
C ALA A 391 29.70 -10.78 14.08
N GLY A 392 29.10 -11.54 13.16
CA GLY A 392 27.68 -11.49 12.82
C GLY A 392 26.75 -12.00 13.92
N VAL A 393 27.26 -12.74 14.92
CA VAL A 393 26.45 -13.31 16.02
C VAL A 393 26.83 -12.81 17.42
N THR A 394 27.89 -11.99 17.59
CA THR A 394 28.36 -11.55 18.91
C THR A 394 27.32 -10.83 19.76
N TRP A 395 26.34 -10.21 19.15
CA TRP A 395 25.22 -9.55 19.81
C TRP A 395 24.21 -10.55 20.42
N ALA A 396 24.16 -11.78 19.90
CA ALA A 396 23.10 -12.79 20.14
C ALA A 396 23.27 -13.49 21.50
N ARG A 397 23.49 -12.72 22.56
CA ARG A 397 23.54 -13.22 23.93
C ARG A 397 22.14 -13.63 24.36
N ALA A 398 22.04 -14.77 25.07
CA ALA A 398 20.76 -15.31 25.52
C ALA A 398 19.94 -14.27 26.33
N LYS A 399 18.62 -14.26 26.09
CA LYS A 399 17.65 -13.46 26.84
C LYS A 399 17.70 -13.84 28.32
N PRO A 400 17.59 -12.88 29.25
CA PRO A 400 17.44 -13.20 30.68
C PRO A 400 16.20 -14.08 30.89
N SER A 401 16.41 -15.24 31.53
CA SER A 401 15.33 -16.18 31.85
C SER A 401 15.67 -16.93 33.13
N PRO A 402 14.71 -17.08 34.09
CA PRO A 402 14.88 -17.94 35.25
C PRO A 402 15.19 -19.39 34.88
N GLU A 403 14.58 -19.89 33.78
CA GLU A 403 14.78 -21.24 33.26
C GLU A 403 16.21 -21.49 32.78
N ASN A 404 16.86 -20.45 32.23
CA ASN A 404 18.26 -20.49 31.80
C ASN A 404 19.24 -20.14 32.93
N GLY A 405 18.77 -19.87 34.14
CA GLY A 405 19.58 -19.44 35.28
C GLY A 405 20.15 -18.02 35.16
N TYR A 406 19.72 -17.24 34.14
CA TYR A 406 20.18 -15.88 33.94
C TYR A 406 19.22 -14.87 34.56
N LYS A 407 19.75 -13.97 35.45
CA LYS A 407 19.05 -12.76 35.91
C LYS A 407 19.31 -11.57 35.00
N ILE A 408 20.34 -11.65 34.18
CA ILE A 408 20.81 -10.66 33.21
C ILE A 408 21.11 -11.38 31.90
N LYS A 409 21.36 -10.66 30.81
CA LYS A 409 21.83 -11.26 29.54
C LYS A 409 22.91 -12.31 29.79
N GLY A 410 22.81 -13.42 29.04
CA GLY A 410 23.77 -14.51 29.07
C GLY A 410 25.22 -14.07 28.76
N PRO A 411 26.20 -14.98 28.88
CA PRO A 411 27.60 -14.67 28.68
C PRO A 411 27.92 -14.11 27.28
N ARG A 412 29.08 -13.51 27.12
CA ARG A 412 29.55 -13.05 25.79
C ARG A 412 29.77 -14.26 24.89
N ILE A 413 29.37 -14.15 23.66
CA ILE A 413 29.57 -15.16 22.65
C ILE A 413 31.04 -15.20 22.25
N LYS A 414 31.63 -16.38 22.25
CA LYS A 414 33.03 -16.65 21.88
C LYS A 414 33.16 -17.73 20.82
N ARG A 415 32.13 -18.56 20.64
CA ARG A 415 32.07 -19.65 19.66
C ARG A 415 30.72 -19.63 18.94
N MET A 416 30.71 -20.04 17.69
CA MET A 416 29.50 -20.09 16.85
C MET A 416 28.45 -21.04 17.46
N SER A 417 28.86 -22.21 17.92
CA SER A 417 27.97 -23.21 18.55
C SER A 417 27.23 -22.74 19.81
N GLN A 418 27.63 -21.63 20.41
CA GLN A 418 26.89 -21.01 21.53
C GLN A 418 25.58 -20.33 21.07
N VAL A 419 25.43 -20.08 19.76
CA VAL A 419 24.31 -19.32 19.20
C VAL A 419 23.55 -20.12 18.17
N LEU A 420 24.24 -20.84 17.29
CA LEU A 420 23.68 -21.54 16.15
C LEU A 420 24.08 -23.02 16.18
N LYS A 421 23.15 -23.87 15.75
CA LYS A 421 23.37 -25.30 15.51
C LYS A 421 22.85 -25.69 14.12
N THR A 422 23.35 -26.78 13.60
CA THR A 422 22.89 -27.35 12.33
C THR A 422 21.38 -27.61 12.39
N GLY A 423 20.65 -27.23 11.35
CA GLY A 423 19.18 -27.31 11.29
C GLY A 423 18.46 -26.04 11.74
N ASP A 424 19.11 -25.11 12.45
CA ASP A 424 18.49 -23.86 12.86
C ASP A 424 18.04 -23.03 11.64
N VAL A 425 16.78 -22.59 11.65
CA VAL A 425 16.26 -21.63 10.67
C VAL A 425 16.25 -20.25 11.30
N VAL A 426 16.94 -19.31 10.65
CA VAL A 426 17.20 -17.99 11.20
C VAL A 426 16.99 -16.88 10.17
N TRP A 427 16.74 -15.66 10.64
CA TRP A 427 16.78 -14.46 9.80
C TRP A 427 18.21 -13.98 9.64
N VAL A 428 18.56 -13.61 8.40
CA VAL A 428 19.88 -13.07 8.06
C VAL A 428 19.75 -11.83 7.17
N SER A 429 20.76 -10.98 7.26
CA SER A 429 20.92 -9.85 6.34
C SER A 429 22.35 -9.84 5.80
N GLN A 430 22.50 -9.64 4.50
CA GLN A 430 23.80 -9.53 3.85
C GLN A 430 24.56 -8.31 4.39
N LYS A 431 25.83 -8.50 4.73
CA LYS A 431 26.68 -7.47 5.32
C LYS A 431 27.56 -6.79 4.28
N SER A 432 28.03 -7.55 3.29
CA SER A 432 28.85 -7.11 2.17
C SER A 432 28.53 -7.94 0.92
N ASP A 433 29.12 -7.61 -0.22
CA ASP A 433 28.93 -8.36 -1.46
C ASP A 433 29.57 -9.76 -1.46
N ASP A 434 30.30 -10.12 -0.39
CA ASP A 434 31.11 -11.33 -0.27
C ASP A 434 30.36 -12.55 0.29
N GLU A 435 29.05 -12.66 0.11
CA GLU A 435 28.22 -13.75 0.65
C GLU A 435 28.29 -13.90 2.18
N ILE A 436 28.75 -12.84 2.90
CA ILE A 436 28.79 -12.79 4.35
C ILE A 436 27.50 -12.18 4.89
N TYR A 437 26.92 -12.89 5.85
CA TYR A 437 25.64 -12.52 6.45
C TYR A 437 25.78 -12.26 7.95
N GLU A 438 24.92 -11.41 8.48
CA GLU A 438 24.73 -11.23 9.94
C GLU A 438 23.40 -11.81 10.39
N LEU A 439 23.39 -12.40 11.56
CA LEU A 439 22.19 -12.91 12.21
C LEU A 439 21.24 -11.75 12.55
N LYS A 440 19.98 -11.93 12.23
CA LYS A 440 18.87 -11.04 12.59
C LYS A 440 17.85 -11.75 13.46
N GLN A 441 17.04 -10.97 14.16
CA GLN A 441 15.92 -11.44 14.94
C GLN A 441 14.74 -10.53 14.71
N LEU A 442 13.58 -11.10 14.34
CA LEU A 442 12.35 -10.32 14.20
C LEU A 442 11.95 -9.78 15.58
N PRO A 443 11.83 -8.45 15.76
CA PRO A 443 11.50 -7.91 17.06
C PRO A 443 10.11 -8.32 17.58
N GLU A 444 10.00 -8.65 18.85
CA GLU A 444 8.72 -8.84 19.55
C GLU A 444 8.04 -7.52 19.87
N VAL A 445 8.85 -6.50 20.16
CA VAL A 445 8.35 -5.15 20.45
C VAL A 445 8.02 -4.40 19.18
N ASN A 446 7.13 -3.44 19.28
CA ASN A 446 6.70 -2.64 18.17
C ASN A 446 6.68 -1.16 18.56
N GLY A 447 6.56 -0.26 17.56
CA GLY A 447 6.56 1.17 17.79
C GLY A 447 5.91 1.92 16.64
N ALA A 448 5.90 3.26 16.75
CA ALA A 448 5.40 4.13 15.69
C ALA A 448 6.22 5.41 15.64
N MET A 449 6.22 6.06 14.48
CA MET A 449 6.85 7.36 14.25
C MET A 449 5.96 8.23 13.37
N VAL A 450 5.85 9.52 13.71
CA VAL A 450 5.10 10.52 12.96
C VAL A 450 5.98 11.75 12.77
N ALA A 451 6.04 12.27 11.55
CA ALA A 451 6.60 13.57 11.23
C ALA A 451 5.50 14.47 10.65
N LEU A 452 5.28 15.62 11.27
CA LEU A 452 4.20 16.55 10.95
C LEU A 452 4.75 17.97 10.82
N ASP A 453 4.31 18.70 9.80
CA ASP A 453 4.57 20.13 9.67
C ASP A 453 3.73 20.91 10.69
N PRO A 454 4.36 21.61 11.65
CA PRO A 454 3.64 22.30 12.72
C PRO A 454 2.80 23.49 12.24
N HIS A 455 3.15 24.08 11.10
CA HIS A 455 2.45 25.24 10.58
C HIS A 455 1.21 24.88 9.76
N THR A 456 1.25 23.78 9.04
CA THR A 456 0.16 23.37 8.15
C THR A 456 -0.65 22.17 8.68
N GLY A 457 -0.10 21.36 9.56
CA GLY A 457 -0.67 20.10 10.01
C GLY A 457 -0.42 18.94 9.03
N ARG A 458 0.31 19.15 7.94
CA ARG A 458 0.59 18.11 6.94
C ARG A 458 1.40 16.98 7.55
N VAL A 459 0.92 15.75 7.45
CA VAL A 459 1.65 14.56 7.86
C VAL A 459 2.65 14.23 6.76
N LEU A 460 3.93 14.48 7.01
CA LEU A 460 5.00 14.32 6.04
C LEU A 460 5.53 12.88 5.98
N ALA A 461 5.49 12.17 7.11
CA ALA A 461 5.82 10.76 7.20
C ALA A 461 5.09 10.11 8.37
N MET A 462 4.73 8.85 8.22
CA MET A 462 4.14 8.05 9.28
C MET A 462 4.44 6.56 9.08
N THR A 463 4.86 5.91 10.16
CA THR A 463 4.96 4.46 10.22
C THR A 463 4.36 3.96 11.54
N GLY A 464 3.47 2.99 11.46
CA GLY A 464 2.69 2.48 12.60
C GLY A 464 3.19 1.14 13.13
N GLY A 465 4.30 0.63 12.63
CA GLY A 465 4.87 -0.64 13.05
C GLY A 465 6.20 -0.96 12.38
N TYR A 466 6.82 -2.05 12.84
CA TYR A 466 8.06 -2.58 12.27
C TYR A 466 7.83 -3.16 10.86
N SER A 467 6.78 -3.94 10.68
CA SER A 467 6.36 -4.59 9.43
C SER A 467 4.84 -4.49 9.29
N PHE A 468 4.38 -3.95 8.17
CA PHE A 468 2.96 -3.86 7.86
C PHE A 468 2.38 -5.24 7.54
N SER A 469 3.11 -6.06 6.80
CA SER A 469 2.66 -7.41 6.45
C SER A 469 2.56 -8.35 7.65
N ALA A 470 3.34 -8.11 8.71
CA ALA A 470 3.23 -8.84 9.96
C ALA A 470 2.12 -8.29 10.88
N SER A 471 1.83 -6.99 10.81
CA SER A 471 0.78 -6.35 11.62
C SER A 471 0.29 -5.06 10.96
N GLU A 472 -0.93 -5.09 10.44
CA GLU A 472 -1.61 -3.93 9.86
C GLU A 472 -2.08 -2.91 10.90
N PHE A 473 -2.04 -3.26 12.19
CA PHE A 473 -2.44 -2.37 13.27
C PHE A 473 -1.55 -1.14 13.35
N ASN A 474 -2.11 0.03 13.03
CA ASN A 474 -1.39 1.30 12.99
C ASN A 474 -1.24 1.91 14.38
N ARG A 475 -0.08 1.76 14.99
CA ARG A 475 0.21 2.26 16.35
C ARG A 475 0.32 3.78 16.44
N ALA A 476 0.44 4.47 15.30
CA ALA A 476 0.44 5.93 15.29
C ALA A 476 -0.96 6.52 15.48
N THR A 477 -2.01 5.87 14.95
CA THR A 477 -3.38 6.39 14.91
C THR A 477 -4.38 5.58 15.74
N GLN A 478 -4.20 4.24 15.79
CA GLN A 478 -5.15 3.32 16.41
C GLN A 478 -4.79 2.93 17.85
N ALA A 479 -3.48 2.88 18.19
CA ALA A 479 -3.07 2.56 19.55
C ALA A 479 -3.38 3.71 20.50
N SER A 480 -4.10 3.42 21.56
CA SER A 480 -4.28 4.30 22.72
C SER A 480 -3.32 3.90 23.81
N ARG A 481 -2.43 4.80 24.21
CA ARG A 481 -1.38 4.54 25.20
C ARG A 481 -1.20 5.74 26.12
N GLN A 482 -0.74 5.49 27.34
CA GLN A 482 -0.40 6.53 28.28
C GLN A 482 0.83 7.30 27.81
N PRO A 483 0.76 8.63 27.60
CA PRO A 483 1.92 9.42 27.19
C PRO A 483 2.95 9.60 28.31
N GLY A 484 2.60 9.30 29.54
CA GLY A 484 3.47 9.54 30.69
C GLY A 484 3.92 11.00 30.74
N SER A 485 5.18 11.22 31.09
CA SER A 485 5.76 12.56 31.21
C SER A 485 5.72 13.41 29.92
N ALA A 486 5.40 12.84 28.77
CA ALA A 486 5.18 13.62 27.53
C ALA A 486 3.90 14.48 27.59
N PHE A 487 3.01 14.24 28.55
CA PHE A 487 1.83 15.09 28.80
C PHE A 487 2.16 16.36 29.61
N LYS A 488 3.25 16.38 30.39
CA LYS A 488 3.61 17.50 31.28
C LYS A 488 3.65 18.89 30.63
N PRO A 489 4.12 19.10 29.39
CA PRO A 489 4.10 20.42 28.76
C PRO A 489 2.73 21.10 28.77
N PHE A 490 1.66 20.34 28.69
CA PHE A 490 0.29 20.87 28.71
C PHE A 490 -0.17 21.24 30.13
N VAL A 491 0.30 20.51 31.15
CA VAL A 491 0.11 20.87 32.55
C VAL A 491 0.85 22.17 32.88
N TYR A 492 2.08 22.32 32.41
CA TYR A 492 2.90 23.52 32.59
C TYR A 492 2.33 24.71 31.80
N ALA A 493 1.80 24.51 30.60
CA ALA A 493 1.09 25.55 29.87
C ALA A 493 -0.13 26.06 30.65
N ALA A 494 -0.91 25.16 31.24
CA ALA A 494 -2.06 25.51 32.10
C ALA A 494 -1.60 26.27 33.38
N ALA A 495 -0.46 25.93 33.95
CA ALA A 495 0.13 26.63 35.12
C ALA A 495 0.57 28.05 34.73
N LEU A 496 1.28 28.22 33.61
CA LEU A 496 1.70 29.54 33.10
C LEU A 496 0.48 30.45 32.87
N ASP A 497 -0.58 29.95 32.24
CA ASP A 497 -1.83 30.71 32.03
C ASP A 497 -2.60 30.94 33.35
N SER A 498 -2.18 30.30 34.47
CA SER A 498 -2.73 30.50 35.81
C SER A 498 -1.87 31.42 36.69
N GLY A 499 -0.91 32.13 36.07
CA GLY A 499 -0.08 33.11 36.77
C GLY A 499 1.30 32.62 37.21
N PHE A 500 1.64 31.35 36.97
CA PHE A 500 3.01 30.89 37.18
C PHE A 500 3.95 31.46 36.11
N THR A 501 5.21 31.54 36.41
CA THR A 501 6.29 31.90 35.49
C THR A 501 7.34 30.80 35.45
N PRO A 502 8.21 30.75 34.43
CA PRO A 502 9.34 29.80 34.43
C PRO A 502 10.25 29.89 35.64
N ALA A 503 10.25 31.02 36.33
CA ALA A 503 11.06 31.27 37.57
C ALA A 503 10.29 30.93 38.85
N SER A 504 8.99 30.71 38.81
CA SER A 504 8.16 30.35 39.97
C SER A 504 8.74 29.13 40.69
N LEU A 505 8.85 29.21 42.00
CA LEU A 505 9.38 28.13 42.84
C LEU A 505 8.28 27.15 43.22
N VAL A 506 8.52 25.87 42.97
CA VAL A 506 7.63 24.77 43.37
C VAL A 506 8.43 23.76 44.19
N LEU A 507 7.85 23.25 45.27
CA LEU A 507 8.50 22.33 46.18
C LEU A 507 8.54 20.91 45.60
N ASP A 508 9.75 20.35 45.44
CA ASP A 508 9.98 18.94 45.12
C ASP A 508 10.26 18.15 46.41
N ALA A 509 9.21 17.72 47.09
CA ALA A 509 9.24 17.01 48.37
C ALA A 509 8.20 15.89 48.41
N PRO A 510 8.25 14.95 49.34
CA PRO A 510 7.26 13.89 49.48
C PRO A 510 5.84 14.39 49.39
N PHE A 511 4.99 13.64 48.68
CA PHE A 511 3.58 13.91 48.51
C PHE A 511 2.80 12.64 48.84
N VAL A 512 1.78 12.76 49.66
CA VAL A 512 0.91 11.65 50.05
C VAL A 512 -0.54 12.14 50.01
N MET A 513 -1.40 11.37 49.40
CA MET A 513 -2.83 11.68 49.31
C MET A 513 -3.66 10.40 49.46
N GLU A 514 -4.76 10.49 50.20
CA GLU A 514 -5.73 9.44 50.34
C GLU A 514 -6.59 9.38 49.05
N GLN A 515 -6.73 8.21 48.46
CA GLN A 515 -7.48 8.01 47.21
C GLN A 515 -8.94 7.56 47.44
N GLY A 516 -9.38 7.43 48.68
CA GLY A 516 -10.69 6.95 49.09
C GLY A 516 -10.58 5.72 49.98
N LYS A 517 -11.72 5.32 50.57
CA LYS A 517 -11.78 4.32 51.67
C LYS A 517 -11.16 2.96 51.31
N ASP A 518 -11.12 2.59 50.04
CA ASP A 518 -10.67 1.24 49.57
C ASP A 518 -9.36 1.24 48.76
N GLN A 519 -8.79 2.41 48.39
CA GLN A 519 -7.64 2.50 47.48
C GLN A 519 -6.32 2.86 48.21
N GLY A 520 -6.34 3.08 49.50
CA GLY A 520 -5.15 3.38 50.31
C GLY A 520 -4.50 4.75 49.99
N LEU A 521 -3.24 4.89 50.39
CA LEU A 521 -2.48 6.11 50.21
C LEU A 521 -1.70 6.12 48.90
N TRP A 522 -1.94 7.13 48.03
CA TRP A 522 -1.13 7.37 46.85
C TRP A 522 0.12 8.14 47.19
N LYS A 523 1.27 7.53 46.85
CA LYS A 523 2.61 8.04 47.18
C LYS A 523 3.45 8.11 45.91
N PRO A 524 3.21 9.09 45.03
CA PRO A 524 4.03 9.25 43.84
C PRO A 524 5.46 9.61 44.14
N GLU A 525 6.38 9.17 43.29
CA GLU A 525 7.80 9.42 43.40
C GLU A 525 8.39 10.04 42.14
N ASN A 526 9.52 10.72 42.26
CA ASN A 526 10.37 11.06 41.13
C ASN A 526 11.04 9.79 40.58
N TYR A 527 11.33 9.74 39.26
CA TYR A 527 12.02 8.60 38.64
C TYR A 527 13.33 8.20 39.37
N ALA A 528 14.10 9.19 39.88
CA ALA A 528 15.33 8.95 40.60
C ALA A 528 15.10 8.59 42.09
N ARG A 529 13.86 8.48 42.59
CA ARG A 529 13.50 8.24 44.00
C ARG A 529 14.16 9.21 44.96
N ARG A 530 14.38 10.47 44.54
CA ARG A 530 14.99 11.55 45.32
C ARG A 530 14.14 12.80 45.25
N PHE A 531 14.27 13.64 46.28
CA PHE A 531 13.62 14.94 46.41
C PHE A 531 14.69 16.03 46.32
N TYR A 532 14.33 17.19 45.78
CA TYR A 532 15.31 18.23 45.46
C TYR A 532 14.98 19.61 46.09
N GLY A 533 13.89 19.69 46.87
CA GLY A 533 13.46 20.91 47.53
C GLY A 533 12.88 21.94 46.59
N LEU A 534 12.91 23.21 46.99
CA LEU A 534 12.43 24.32 46.16
C LEU A 534 13.22 24.41 44.85
N SER A 535 12.50 24.35 43.77
CA SER A 535 13.09 24.37 42.42
C SER A 535 12.22 25.22 41.48
N THR A 536 12.84 25.83 40.47
CA THR A 536 12.11 26.63 39.50
C THR A 536 11.23 25.77 38.62
N LEU A 537 10.11 26.31 38.14
CA LEU A 537 9.20 25.67 37.18
C LEU A 537 9.99 25.16 35.99
N ARG A 538 10.88 25.96 35.43
CA ARG A 538 11.80 25.59 34.34
C ARG A 538 12.56 24.30 34.63
N LEU A 539 13.22 24.23 35.78
CA LEU A 539 14.00 23.06 36.19
C LEU A 539 13.11 21.82 36.34
N GLY A 540 11.90 22.00 36.87
CA GLY A 540 10.89 20.93 36.99
C GLY A 540 10.53 20.31 35.64
N MET A 541 10.35 21.12 34.59
CA MET A 541 10.10 20.67 33.20
C MET A 541 11.34 19.97 32.63
N GLU A 542 12.51 20.63 32.70
CA GLU A 542 13.76 20.12 32.11
C GLU A 542 14.18 18.76 32.69
N LYS A 543 14.02 18.60 34.01
CA LYS A 543 14.32 17.35 34.73
C LYS A 543 13.13 16.39 34.87
N SER A 544 11.97 16.78 34.34
CA SER A 544 10.75 15.94 34.35
C SER A 544 10.31 15.54 35.77
N ARG A 545 10.30 16.50 36.75
CA ARG A 545 9.95 16.24 38.14
C ARG A 545 8.46 15.89 38.30
N ASN A 546 8.17 14.76 38.94
CA ASN A 546 6.80 14.31 39.12
C ASN A 546 6.09 15.11 40.23
N LEU A 547 6.76 15.27 41.36
CA LEU A 547 6.14 15.88 42.54
C LEU A 547 5.85 17.36 42.38
N MET A 548 6.72 18.10 41.66
CA MET A 548 6.42 19.47 41.25
C MET A 548 5.21 19.56 40.36
N THR A 549 5.08 18.64 39.36
CA THR A 549 3.95 18.60 38.45
C THR A 549 2.62 18.34 39.21
N ILE A 550 2.64 17.42 40.16
CA ILE A 550 1.47 17.10 40.99
C ILE A 550 1.04 18.31 41.84
N ARG A 551 1.98 18.98 42.50
CA ARG A 551 1.69 20.16 43.34
C ARG A 551 1.12 21.30 42.53
N MET A 552 1.68 21.58 41.35
CA MET A 552 1.08 22.54 40.41
C MET A 552 -0.34 22.13 39.99
N ALA A 553 -0.54 20.86 39.62
CA ALA A 553 -1.84 20.37 39.22
C ALA A 553 -2.90 20.46 40.33
N GLN A 554 -2.47 20.27 41.59
CA GLN A 554 -3.32 20.45 42.77
C GLN A 554 -3.69 21.92 42.94
N GLU A 555 -2.71 22.82 42.80
CA GLU A 555 -2.90 24.27 43.00
C GLU A 555 -3.78 24.90 41.95
N ILE A 556 -3.53 24.62 40.63
CA ILE A 556 -4.33 25.17 39.54
C ILE A 556 -5.66 24.47 39.36
N GLY A 557 -5.82 23.26 39.88
CA GLY A 557 -6.98 22.40 39.79
C GLY A 557 -7.03 21.54 38.49
N MET A 558 -7.43 20.28 38.64
CA MET A 558 -7.53 19.32 37.52
C MET A 558 -8.54 19.74 36.46
N GLY A 559 -9.52 20.57 36.77
CA GLY A 559 -10.47 21.14 35.78
C GLY A 559 -9.74 21.84 34.64
N LYS A 560 -8.81 22.75 34.94
CA LYS A 560 -8.01 23.46 33.93
C LYS A 560 -7.18 22.51 33.09
N ILE A 561 -6.56 21.49 33.70
CA ILE A 561 -5.72 20.51 32.99
C ILE A 561 -6.55 19.67 32.04
N THR A 562 -7.74 19.24 32.46
CA THR A 562 -8.65 18.48 31.57
C THR A 562 -9.18 19.34 30.43
N ASP A 563 -9.42 20.64 30.66
CA ASP A 563 -9.80 21.58 29.60
C ASP A 563 -8.67 21.76 28.57
N TYR A 564 -7.40 21.81 29.03
CA TYR A 564 -6.24 21.81 28.14
C TYR A 564 -6.13 20.53 27.33
N ALA A 565 -6.27 19.36 27.97
CA ALA A 565 -6.25 18.08 27.27
C ALA A 565 -7.34 18.01 26.18
N LYS A 566 -8.52 18.56 26.44
CA LYS A 566 -9.61 18.66 25.47
C LYS A 566 -9.32 19.69 24.39
N ARG A 567 -8.85 20.88 24.75
CA ARG A 567 -8.52 21.98 23.83
C ARG A 567 -7.43 21.57 22.85
N PHE A 568 -6.40 20.85 23.25
CA PHE A 568 -5.35 20.32 22.40
C PHE A 568 -5.72 18.98 21.74
N ASN A 569 -6.97 18.51 21.88
CA ASN A 569 -7.47 17.25 21.34
C ASN A 569 -6.64 16.00 21.75
N ILE A 570 -5.96 16.05 22.89
CA ILE A 570 -5.17 14.94 23.42
C ILE A 570 -6.10 13.85 23.97
N ASN A 571 -6.99 14.24 24.92
CA ASN A 571 -7.98 13.36 25.51
C ASN A 571 -9.24 14.18 25.84
N ARG A 572 -10.41 13.73 25.33
CA ARG A 572 -11.67 14.47 25.50
C ARG A 572 -12.43 14.11 26.78
N THR A 573 -12.10 12.98 27.39
CA THR A 573 -12.82 12.38 28.52
C THR A 573 -11.91 12.09 29.72
N MET A 574 -10.85 12.89 29.89
CA MET A 574 -9.87 12.70 30.95
C MET A 574 -10.50 12.87 32.34
N PRO A 575 -10.38 11.88 33.24
CA PRO A 575 -10.81 12.02 34.64
C PRO A 575 -10.06 13.13 35.39
N ARG A 576 -10.75 13.77 36.37
CA ARG A 576 -10.16 14.87 37.16
C ARG A 576 -9.39 14.37 38.39
N VAL A 577 -8.49 13.40 38.21
CA VAL A 577 -7.62 12.87 39.26
C VAL A 577 -6.17 13.27 39.01
N LEU A 578 -5.37 13.51 40.08
CA LEU A 578 -4.01 14.05 39.97
C LEU A 578 -3.05 13.16 39.17
N ALA A 579 -3.27 11.85 39.14
CA ALA A 579 -2.46 10.93 38.34
C ALA A 579 -2.48 11.30 36.82
N MET A 580 -3.57 11.89 36.33
CA MET A 580 -3.70 12.34 34.95
C MET A 580 -2.70 13.45 34.60
N ALA A 581 -2.27 14.27 35.55
CA ALA A 581 -1.23 15.28 35.33
C ALA A 581 0.14 14.67 35.00
N LEU A 582 0.38 13.42 35.40
CA LEU A 582 1.58 12.66 35.04
C LEU A 582 1.45 11.90 33.71
N GLY A 583 0.32 12.02 33.03
CA GLY A 583 0.07 11.38 31.73
C GLY A 583 -0.48 9.95 31.83
N ALA A 584 -1.21 9.62 32.89
CA ALA A 584 -1.92 8.34 33.01
C ALA A 584 -3.13 8.23 32.05
N GLY A 585 -3.61 9.34 31.48
CA GLY A 585 -4.69 9.36 30.50
C GLY A 585 -4.21 8.93 29.10
N GLU A 586 -4.90 7.99 28.49
CA GLU A 586 -4.52 7.44 27.19
C GLU A 586 -4.76 8.40 26.02
N THR A 587 -3.91 8.33 25.02
CA THR A 587 -4.02 9.08 23.74
C THR A 587 -3.28 8.35 22.64
N SER A 588 -3.51 8.73 21.36
CA SER A 588 -2.71 8.23 20.26
C SER A 588 -1.46 9.09 20.02
N LEU A 589 -0.44 8.50 19.41
CA LEU A 589 0.79 9.21 19.02
C LEU A 589 0.45 10.39 18.08
N MET A 590 -0.44 10.19 17.13
CA MET A 590 -0.86 11.25 16.20
C MET A 590 -1.46 12.46 16.93
N ARG A 591 -2.38 12.23 17.87
CA ARG A 591 -2.98 13.31 18.67
C ARG A 591 -1.94 14.06 19.49
N LEU A 592 -1.04 13.33 20.15
CA LEU A 592 0.02 13.94 20.95
C LEU A 592 0.98 14.75 20.07
N THR A 593 1.41 14.21 18.92
CA THR A 593 2.27 14.92 17.96
C THR A 593 1.61 16.21 17.47
N THR A 594 0.31 16.16 17.12
CA THR A 594 -0.47 17.32 16.72
C THR A 594 -0.57 18.37 17.83
N ALA A 595 -0.72 17.93 19.08
CA ALA A 595 -0.72 18.83 20.23
C ALA A 595 0.63 19.54 20.42
N TYR A 596 1.75 18.83 20.24
CA TYR A 596 3.07 19.43 20.23
C TYR A 596 3.28 20.45 19.07
N ALA A 597 2.72 20.16 17.90
CA ALA A 597 2.77 21.11 16.80
C ALA A 597 2.08 22.44 17.15
N MET A 598 0.98 22.38 17.91
CA MET A 598 0.30 23.60 18.39
C MET A 598 1.13 24.39 19.41
N LEU A 599 2.04 23.78 20.14
CA LEU A 599 3.00 24.51 20.99
C LEU A 599 4.04 25.25 20.13
N VAL A 600 4.58 24.56 19.11
CA VAL A 600 5.68 25.10 18.29
C VAL A 600 5.21 26.20 17.33
N ASN A 601 3.96 26.15 16.85
CA ASN A 601 3.43 27.13 15.89
C ASN A 601 2.87 28.41 16.55
N GLY A 602 3.18 28.69 17.81
CA GLY A 602 2.68 29.85 18.54
C GLY A 602 1.26 29.69 19.09
N GLY A 603 0.81 28.47 19.32
CA GLY A 603 -0.46 28.16 19.96
C GLY A 603 -1.67 28.14 19.02
N LYS A 604 -1.46 28.01 17.72
CA LYS A 604 -2.55 27.96 16.71
C LYS A 604 -3.00 26.52 16.48
N ARG A 605 -4.32 26.33 16.34
CA ARG A 605 -4.91 25.02 16.06
C ARG A 605 -4.43 24.48 14.72
N VAL A 606 -4.01 23.21 14.73
CA VAL A 606 -3.78 22.41 13.52
C VAL A 606 -4.44 21.05 13.66
N GLU A 607 -4.77 20.46 12.53
CA GLU A 607 -5.28 19.09 12.42
C GLU A 607 -4.33 18.29 11.53
N PRO A 608 -4.17 16.98 11.76
CA PRO A 608 -3.35 16.17 10.88
C PRO A 608 -4.01 16.08 9.50
N ILE A 609 -3.24 16.35 8.46
CA ILE A 609 -3.69 16.35 7.06
C ILE A 609 -2.92 15.27 6.31
N PHE A 610 -3.62 14.30 5.75
CA PHE A 610 -3.06 13.26 4.88
C PHE A 610 -3.29 13.55 3.40
N ILE A 611 -4.38 14.26 3.06
CA ILE A 611 -4.81 14.53 1.69
C ILE A 611 -4.83 16.02 1.43
N ASP A 612 -4.09 16.46 0.43
CA ASP A 612 -4.11 17.86 -0.05
C ASP A 612 -5.27 18.10 -1.00
N ARG A 613 -5.47 17.17 -1.96
CA ARG A 613 -6.45 17.33 -3.04
C ARG A 613 -6.92 15.97 -3.55
N VAL A 614 -8.20 15.91 -3.93
CA VAL A 614 -8.80 14.81 -4.68
C VAL A 614 -9.42 15.36 -5.95
N GLN A 615 -9.12 14.73 -7.08
CA GLN A 615 -9.70 15.02 -8.39
C GLN A 615 -10.39 13.75 -8.92
N ASP A 616 -11.44 13.95 -9.72
CA ASP A 616 -12.07 12.87 -10.47
C ASP A 616 -11.21 12.46 -11.67
N ARG A 617 -11.70 11.46 -12.42
CA ARG A 617 -11.04 10.95 -13.64
C ARG A 617 -10.91 11.98 -14.77
N TYR A 618 -11.67 13.06 -14.72
CA TYR A 618 -11.65 14.14 -15.71
C TYR A 618 -10.79 15.33 -15.28
N GLY A 619 -10.13 15.23 -14.10
CA GLY A 619 -9.29 16.28 -13.55
C GLY A 619 -10.04 17.36 -12.75
N LYS A 620 -11.38 17.25 -12.62
CA LYS A 620 -12.18 18.17 -11.80
C LYS A 620 -11.84 17.96 -10.33
N THR A 621 -11.52 19.05 -9.63
CA THR A 621 -11.24 19.02 -8.20
C THR A 621 -12.53 18.78 -7.39
N LEU A 622 -12.59 17.68 -6.68
CA LEU A 622 -13.68 17.29 -5.77
C LEU A 622 -13.42 17.75 -4.33
N PHE A 623 -12.15 17.74 -3.92
CA PHE A 623 -11.72 18.16 -2.60
C PHE A 623 -10.38 18.88 -2.68
N ARG A 624 -10.26 19.95 -1.88
CA ARG A 624 -9.02 20.67 -1.65
C ARG A 624 -8.99 21.09 -0.18
N LYS A 625 -7.94 20.71 0.55
CA LYS A 625 -7.84 21.01 1.99
C LYS A 625 -7.62 22.49 2.25
N ASP A 626 -6.72 23.13 1.54
CA ASP A 626 -6.51 24.58 1.66
C ASP A 626 -7.51 25.33 0.76
N GLN A 627 -8.53 25.90 1.39
CA GLN A 627 -9.60 26.67 0.73
C GLN A 627 -9.42 28.19 0.89
N ARG A 628 -8.29 28.65 1.43
CA ARG A 628 -8.04 30.09 1.58
C ARG A 628 -8.02 30.76 0.22
N ASN A 629 -8.75 31.84 0.11
CA ASN A 629 -8.71 32.68 -1.10
C ASN A 629 -7.40 33.50 -1.12
N CYS A 630 -6.64 33.35 -2.17
CA CYS A 630 -5.40 34.07 -2.35
C CYS A 630 -5.55 35.08 -3.47
N VAL A 631 -5.76 36.35 -3.11
CA VAL A 631 -5.77 37.45 -4.05
C VAL A 631 -4.32 37.76 -4.43
N GLY A 632 -4.00 37.74 -5.73
CA GLY A 632 -2.65 38.00 -6.23
C GLY A 632 -1.67 36.82 -6.21
N CYS A 633 -2.16 35.57 -5.90
CA CYS A 633 -1.31 34.37 -5.99
C CYS A 633 -0.96 33.94 -7.43
N ASN A 634 -1.81 34.27 -8.40
CA ASN A 634 -1.60 34.00 -9.81
C ASN A 634 -1.41 35.30 -10.55
N VAL A 635 -0.17 35.67 -10.83
CA VAL A 635 0.18 36.79 -11.68
C VAL A 635 0.70 36.25 -13.02
N GLU A 636 0.28 36.85 -14.12
CA GLU A 636 0.74 36.44 -15.45
C GLU A 636 2.16 36.94 -15.74
N ILE A 637 2.55 38.09 -15.12
CA ILE A 637 3.85 38.70 -15.29
C ILE A 637 4.42 39.01 -13.90
N PHE A 638 5.68 38.67 -13.68
CA PHE A 638 6.43 39.06 -12.46
C PHE A 638 6.94 40.51 -12.61
N GLU A 639 6.40 41.42 -11.77
CA GLU A 639 6.78 42.85 -11.68
C GLU A 639 7.33 43.16 -10.28
N GLU A 640 8.18 42.31 -9.73
CA GLU A 640 8.76 42.41 -8.37
C GLU A 640 7.71 42.52 -7.24
N GLN A 641 6.54 41.91 -7.46
CA GLN A 641 5.47 41.86 -6.45
C GLN A 641 5.92 41.15 -5.18
N VAL A 642 5.51 41.68 -4.04
CA VAL A 642 5.67 41.03 -2.74
C VAL A 642 4.81 39.77 -2.72
N ALA A 643 5.32 38.67 -2.10
CA ALA A 643 4.55 37.44 -1.93
C ALA A 643 3.21 37.79 -1.24
N PRO A 644 2.07 37.25 -1.78
CA PRO A 644 0.76 37.59 -1.22
C PRO A 644 0.63 37.04 0.19
N ASP A 645 0.06 37.82 1.09
CA ASP A 645 -0.23 37.40 2.47
C ASP A 645 -1.52 36.59 2.50
N LEU A 646 -1.42 35.37 3.00
CA LEU A 646 -2.56 34.48 3.15
C LEU A 646 -3.18 34.66 4.55
N PRO A 647 -4.49 34.95 4.66
CA PRO A 647 -5.13 35.15 5.96
C PRO A 647 -5.01 33.89 6.81
N ASP A 648 -4.52 34.02 8.03
CA ASP A 648 -4.47 32.94 9.02
C ASP A 648 -5.72 32.97 9.90
N THR A 649 -6.70 32.16 9.57
CA THR A 649 -8.00 32.05 10.27
C THR A 649 -8.01 30.98 11.35
N ARG A 650 -6.87 30.38 11.70
CA ARG A 650 -6.78 29.32 12.70
C ARG A 650 -7.10 29.84 14.09
N GLU A 651 -7.84 29.04 14.86
CA GLU A 651 -8.13 29.32 16.26
C GLU A 651 -6.87 29.39 17.10
N GLN A 652 -6.75 30.42 17.93
CA GLN A 652 -5.69 30.54 18.93
C GLN A 652 -6.06 29.68 20.16
N VAL A 653 -5.44 28.52 20.32
CA VAL A 653 -5.71 27.59 21.43
C VAL A 653 -4.84 27.83 22.66
N LEU A 654 -3.73 28.55 22.50
CA LEU A 654 -2.79 28.95 23.53
C LEU A 654 -2.19 30.30 23.17
N SER A 655 -1.96 31.18 24.17
CA SER A 655 -1.33 32.45 23.87
C SER A 655 0.09 32.25 23.28
N PRO A 656 0.53 33.08 22.31
CA PRO A 656 1.87 32.97 21.75
C PRO A 656 2.97 33.05 22.83
N GLN A 657 2.75 33.85 23.86
CA GLN A 657 3.68 34.02 25.00
C GLN A 657 3.84 32.74 25.79
N THR A 658 2.72 32.08 26.15
CA THR A 658 2.75 30.80 26.86
C THR A 658 3.36 29.70 26.01
N ALA A 659 3.03 29.65 24.71
CA ALA A 659 3.62 28.72 23.75
C ALA A 659 5.14 28.87 23.70
N TYR A 660 5.64 30.10 23.56
CA TYR A 660 7.08 30.40 23.58
C TYR A 660 7.77 29.95 24.87
N GLN A 661 7.18 30.26 26.04
CA GLN A 661 7.73 29.85 27.32
C GLN A 661 7.84 28.33 27.48
N VAL A 662 6.80 27.60 27.04
CA VAL A 662 6.81 26.12 27.05
C VAL A 662 7.90 25.58 26.13
N VAL A 663 8.00 26.08 24.88
CA VAL A 663 9.03 25.64 23.92
C VAL A 663 10.43 25.94 24.46
N SER A 664 10.67 27.12 25.06
CA SER A 664 11.95 27.46 25.71
C SER A 664 12.35 26.49 26.84
N MET A 665 11.37 26.04 27.64
CA MET A 665 11.62 25.01 28.66
C MET A 665 11.89 23.62 28.02
N LEU A 666 11.25 23.29 26.88
CA LEU A 666 11.52 22.06 26.15
C LEU A 666 12.87 22.05 25.44
N GLU A 667 13.39 23.21 25.01
CA GLU A 667 14.80 23.38 24.57
C GLU A 667 15.75 23.11 25.72
N GLY A 668 15.43 23.60 26.93
CA GLY A 668 16.16 23.31 28.15
C GLY A 668 16.19 21.80 28.47
N ALA A 669 15.11 21.08 28.20
CA ALA A 669 15.07 19.63 28.39
C ALA A 669 16.07 18.88 27.49
N VAL A 670 16.31 19.39 26.26
CA VAL A 670 17.32 18.85 25.34
C VAL A 670 18.74 19.29 25.71
N THR A 671 18.95 20.55 26.07
CA THR A 671 20.28 21.10 26.28
C THR A 671 20.84 20.72 27.67
N ARG A 672 20.01 20.69 28.72
CA ARG A 672 20.40 20.51 30.12
C ARG A 672 19.63 19.41 30.85
N GLY A 673 18.53 18.90 30.23
CA GLY A 673 17.58 18.03 30.89
C GLY A 673 17.68 16.56 30.47
N THR A 674 16.53 15.89 30.48
CA THR A 674 16.39 14.45 30.23
C THR A 674 16.64 14.04 28.75
N GLY A 675 16.56 15.00 27.83
CA GLY A 675 16.79 14.80 26.40
C GLY A 675 18.24 15.07 25.95
N ARG A 676 19.20 15.31 26.84
CA ARG A 676 20.55 15.73 26.49
C ARG A 676 21.27 14.84 25.47
N ARG A 677 20.93 13.56 25.41
CA ARG A 677 21.53 12.63 24.43
C ARG A 677 21.36 13.08 22.97
N ILE A 678 20.27 13.76 22.63
CA ILE A 678 20.01 14.21 21.25
C ILE A 678 20.67 15.56 20.93
N SER A 679 21.25 16.27 21.91
CA SER A 679 21.93 17.55 21.65
C SER A 679 23.16 17.42 20.75
N THR A 680 23.73 16.22 20.61
CA THR A 680 24.84 15.90 19.71
C THR A 680 24.53 16.11 18.24
N ILE A 681 23.24 16.22 17.88
CA ILE A 681 22.79 16.53 16.50
C ILE A 681 23.22 17.94 16.07
N GLY A 682 23.48 18.85 17.02
CA GLY A 682 23.96 20.21 16.72
C GLY A 682 22.93 21.13 16.06
N LYS A 683 21.64 20.80 16.17
CA LYS A 683 20.52 21.61 15.67
C LYS A 683 19.69 22.18 16.83
N PRO A 684 18.96 23.30 16.66
CA PRO A 684 17.98 23.74 17.65
C PRO A 684 16.90 22.67 17.81
N LEU A 685 16.79 22.11 19.00
CA LEU A 685 15.86 21.03 19.32
C LEU A 685 15.13 21.33 20.61
N ALA A 686 13.83 21.14 20.61
CA ALA A 686 12.97 21.14 21.78
C ALA A 686 12.27 19.79 21.89
N GLY A 687 12.12 19.25 23.10
CA GLY A 687 11.51 17.95 23.23
C GLY A 687 11.21 17.53 24.66
N LYS A 688 10.43 16.46 24.80
CA LYS A 688 10.09 15.86 26.10
C LYS A 688 10.15 14.33 26.02
N THR A 689 10.87 13.74 26.96
CA THR A 689 10.86 12.30 27.16
C THR A 689 9.59 11.85 27.88
N GLY A 690 9.03 10.71 27.46
CA GLY A 690 7.93 10.02 28.12
C GLY A 690 8.40 8.69 28.70
N THR A 691 7.85 8.29 29.84
CA THR A 691 8.02 6.97 30.44
C THR A 691 6.74 6.63 31.17
N THR A 692 6.27 5.40 31.06
CA THR A 692 5.09 4.88 31.76
C THR A 692 5.52 3.90 32.85
N ASN A 693 4.61 3.57 33.78
CA ASN A 693 4.93 2.70 34.92
C ASN A 693 5.10 1.23 34.54
N ASP A 694 4.53 0.80 33.40
CA ASP A 694 4.51 -0.60 32.94
C ASP A 694 5.42 -0.85 31.72
N SER A 695 6.51 -0.10 31.59
CA SER A 695 7.46 -0.22 30.47
C SER A 695 8.68 -1.08 30.83
#